data_eff20d743ebc991bd0dd7b69264ddb70
#
_entry.id   eff20d743ebc991bd0dd7b69264ddb70
#
_cell.length_a   1.000
_cell.length_b   1.000
_cell.length_c   1.000
_cell.angle_alpha   90.00
_cell.angle_beta   90.00
_cell.angle_gamma   90.00
#
_symmetry.space_group_name_H-M   'P 1'
#
loop_
_entity.id
_entity.type
_entity.pdbx_description
1 polymer ?
#
loop_
_entity_poly.entity_id
_entity_poly.type
_entity_poly.pdbx_seq_one_letter_code
_entity_poly.pdbx_strand_id
1 'polypeptide(L)'
;MTMKSEIDFGFNQSGELISLRFDGVEFVAPDGDNSLFLIQLRDFIGNALLLDAADFSRVERCGEKLFFSNCAKLPGSRVEVTAKNGQSEIRWKIAVFPGNDAYKVEWIDFPRVRLRRFDDGKCLLPFAEGTLVEDLDNLAMGSQFRSAYAEYPMTGISSFYPGPAPMQFEAYYTGRAGLYICTEDAHHSPKSIDVRLADKDALRLLLQHFTGGEPMVGYETVIAGIHGDWQDAAERYRSWMEENDQFLPKKLSERMPPWFAASPVLLIYPVRGNGLDAGGLNPNEYYPYTNALPVIAEYRRKWNNPLMALLMHWEGTAPWAPPYVWPPYGGEAELADFITALHAEGNLLGLYGSGIGWTQQSMIDPNYSCQERFETEAVAKEICRGPHGESYSRVCNGPRSQRIGYDLCPAAAFTEKTVVGEISSAAKLEVDYLQYFDQNQGCAAPLCYATDHGHPSLPGAWQTEAMRKLLHGARQAAGKTVLGCENAAAEPYLETCQLNDLRYHLAWGYGGKPVPAYAYVFHEYVSGFSGNGVCLSDWVDTGRTPLLLQWLLAWNFTAGNLLSVVLKDSGKIHWNWALPWTAAEPEQQPLIELISNLADWRRNRAAEYLIAGRMEKTPPVQCGSLTVYRKNTTPLEVPAVLASAWSNGNKRAVLLVNCTEKPEPCRIDFGETFRGMLVSHNGEQRLEADSPLLTIPPLNVLLLETKID
;
A
#
# COMPACT_ATOMS: atom_id res chain seq x y z
N MET A 1 36.19 -20.56 3.27
CA MET A 1 35.69 -20.74 1.90
C MET A 1 34.18 -20.49 1.98
N THR A 2 33.74 -19.29 1.74
CA THR A 2 32.32 -18.99 1.53
C THR A 2 31.89 -19.74 0.27
N MET A 3 31.04 -20.75 0.40
CA MET A 3 30.38 -21.33 -0.77
C MET A 3 29.63 -20.17 -1.45
N LYS A 4 29.90 -19.94 -2.74
CA LYS A 4 29.13 -19.00 -3.54
C LYS A 4 27.73 -19.59 -3.66
N SER A 5 26.75 -18.89 -3.14
CA SER A 5 25.35 -19.26 -3.26
C SER A 5 24.94 -19.08 -4.73
N GLU A 6 24.70 -20.17 -5.42
CA GLU A 6 24.30 -20.17 -6.84
C GLU A 6 22.82 -20.52 -6.93
N ILE A 7 22.10 -19.77 -7.77
CA ILE A 7 20.75 -20.14 -8.20
C ILE A 7 20.86 -20.96 -9.49
N ASP A 8 20.10 -22.03 -9.58
CA ASP A 8 20.08 -22.91 -10.75
C ASP A 8 18.64 -23.24 -11.16
N PHE A 9 18.42 -23.46 -12.45
CA PHE A 9 17.11 -23.79 -12.99
C PHE A 9 17.18 -24.72 -14.19
N GLY A 10 16.08 -25.44 -14.44
CA GLY A 10 16.02 -26.41 -15.53
C GLY A 10 14.66 -26.49 -16.20
N PHE A 11 14.67 -26.69 -17.53
CA PHE A 11 13.49 -26.94 -18.33
C PHE A 11 13.44 -28.39 -18.83
N ASN A 12 12.22 -28.90 -19.01
CA ASN A 12 12.00 -30.13 -19.76
C ASN A 12 11.94 -29.86 -21.29
N GLN A 13 11.64 -30.90 -22.07
CA GLN A 13 11.57 -30.79 -23.53
C GLN A 13 10.38 -29.96 -24.03
N SER A 14 9.30 -29.84 -23.24
CA SER A 14 8.15 -29.00 -23.55
C SER A 14 8.31 -27.54 -23.08
N GLY A 15 9.47 -27.18 -22.52
CA GLY A 15 9.76 -25.83 -22.06
C GLY A 15 9.15 -25.47 -20.70
N GLU A 16 8.66 -26.47 -19.95
CA GLU A 16 8.19 -26.27 -18.59
C GLU A 16 9.36 -26.14 -17.61
N LEU A 17 9.23 -25.24 -16.65
CA LEU A 17 10.22 -25.10 -15.57
C LEU A 17 10.06 -26.23 -14.57
N ILE A 18 11.05 -27.14 -14.53
CA ILE A 18 11.03 -28.34 -13.70
C ILE A 18 11.97 -28.28 -12.48
N SER A 19 12.81 -27.29 -12.42
CA SER A 19 13.73 -27.06 -11.29
C SER A 19 14.03 -25.57 -11.15
N LEU A 20 14.06 -25.10 -9.92
CA LEU A 20 14.55 -23.78 -9.50
C LEU A 20 15.16 -23.98 -8.10
N ARG A 21 16.48 -23.95 -8.02
CA ARG A 21 17.21 -24.25 -6.78
C ARG A 21 18.03 -23.08 -6.32
N PHE A 22 18.00 -22.85 -5.02
CA PHE A 22 18.92 -21.95 -4.36
C PHE A 22 19.42 -22.61 -3.05
N ASP A 23 20.74 -22.63 -2.85
CA ASP A 23 21.38 -23.26 -1.69
C ASP A 23 20.93 -24.71 -1.44
N GLY A 24 20.74 -25.47 -2.52
CA GLY A 24 20.29 -26.86 -2.47
C GLY A 24 18.82 -27.07 -2.13
N VAL A 25 18.04 -25.99 -1.93
CA VAL A 25 16.59 -26.05 -1.75
C VAL A 25 15.91 -25.98 -3.12
N GLU A 26 15.07 -26.98 -3.44
CA GLU A 26 14.27 -27.01 -4.67
C GLU A 26 12.92 -26.31 -4.43
N PHE A 27 12.68 -25.23 -5.17
CA PHE A 27 11.46 -24.42 -5.05
C PHE A 27 10.35 -24.82 -6.02
N VAL A 28 10.63 -25.52 -7.11
CA VAL A 28 9.57 -25.97 -8.02
C VAL A 28 8.86 -27.19 -7.45
N ALA A 29 7.55 -27.19 -7.50
CA ALA A 29 6.74 -28.34 -7.13
C ALA A 29 6.83 -29.43 -8.23
N PRO A 30 6.98 -30.73 -7.85
CA PRO A 30 7.36 -31.80 -8.81
C PRO A 30 6.27 -32.12 -9.82
N ASP A 31 4.99 -32.03 -9.43
CA ASP A 31 3.86 -32.49 -10.23
C ASP A 31 2.88 -31.36 -10.51
N GLY A 32 2.20 -31.41 -11.67
CA GLY A 32 1.14 -30.47 -12.05
C GLY A 32 1.51 -29.58 -13.22
N ASP A 33 0.71 -28.54 -13.47
CA ASP A 33 0.91 -27.58 -14.54
C ASP A 33 2.06 -26.62 -14.23
N ASN A 34 3.19 -26.84 -14.87
CA ASN A 34 4.38 -26.00 -14.84
C ASN A 34 4.54 -25.17 -16.13
N SER A 35 3.44 -24.89 -16.81
CA SER A 35 3.36 -24.01 -17.96
C SER A 35 4.00 -22.66 -17.66
N LEU A 36 4.96 -22.25 -18.48
CA LEU A 36 5.84 -21.11 -18.19
C LEU A 36 5.16 -19.74 -18.36
N PHE A 37 4.13 -19.68 -19.20
CA PHE A 37 3.40 -18.44 -19.48
C PHE A 37 1.93 -18.70 -19.79
N LEU A 38 1.13 -17.64 -19.60
CA LEU A 38 -0.23 -17.51 -20.08
C LEU A 38 -0.36 -16.13 -20.72
N ILE A 39 -0.94 -16.05 -21.92
CA ILE A 39 -0.98 -14.83 -22.72
C ILE A 39 -2.43 -14.54 -23.11
N GLN A 40 -2.91 -13.33 -22.86
CA GLN A 40 -4.15 -12.86 -23.44
C GLN A 40 -3.87 -11.94 -24.61
N LEU A 41 -4.43 -12.31 -25.73
CA LEU A 41 -4.51 -11.50 -26.92
C LEU A 41 -5.90 -10.88 -27.02
N ARG A 42 -6.00 -9.71 -27.63
CA ARG A 42 -7.29 -9.04 -27.88
C ARG A 42 -7.36 -8.59 -29.35
N ASP A 43 -8.52 -8.84 -29.94
CA ASP A 43 -8.80 -8.34 -31.30
C ASP A 43 -9.36 -6.90 -31.26
N PHE A 44 -9.54 -6.31 -32.40
CA PHE A 44 -10.00 -4.91 -32.55
C PHE A 44 -11.48 -4.69 -32.18
N ILE A 45 -12.26 -5.76 -32.01
CA ILE A 45 -13.67 -5.68 -31.55
C ILE A 45 -13.84 -6.07 -30.10
N GLY A 46 -12.74 -6.32 -29.38
CA GLY A 46 -12.73 -6.56 -27.95
C GLY A 46 -12.74 -8.05 -27.54
N ASN A 47 -12.72 -9.00 -28.48
CA ASN A 47 -12.69 -10.42 -28.09
C ASN A 47 -11.31 -10.85 -27.59
N ALA A 48 -11.30 -11.61 -26.52
CA ALA A 48 -10.10 -12.17 -25.92
C ALA A 48 -9.78 -13.56 -26.49
N LEU A 49 -8.49 -13.83 -26.71
CA LEU A 49 -7.96 -15.16 -27.04
C LEU A 49 -6.84 -15.50 -26.06
N LEU A 50 -7.01 -16.59 -25.31
CA LEU A 50 -6.05 -17.05 -24.33
C LEU A 50 -5.15 -18.13 -24.92
N LEU A 51 -3.82 -17.90 -24.85
CA LEU A 51 -2.79 -18.86 -25.26
C LEU A 51 -1.99 -19.32 -24.02
N ASP A 52 -1.87 -20.62 -23.89
CA ASP A 52 -1.02 -21.26 -22.88
C ASP A 52 0.24 -21.83 -23.55
N ALA A 53 1.33 -22.01 -22.82
CA ALA A 53 2.54 -22.64 -23.36
C ALA A 53 2.27 -24.03 -23.94
N ALA A 54 1.31 -24.77 -23.39
CA ALA A 54 0.89 -26.10 -23.88
C ALA A 54 0.18 -26.04 -25.25
N ASP A 55 -0.29 -24.89 -25.71
CA ASP A 55 -0.88 -24.71 -27.06
C ASP A 55 0.15 -24.75 -28.18
N PHE A 56 1.46 -24.70 -27.84
CA PHE A 56 2.57 -24.69 -28.76
C PHE A 56 3.21 -26.09 -28.85
N SER A 57 3.04 -26.78 -29.97
CA SER A 57 3.50 -28.16 -30.13
C SER A 57 5.00 -28.30 -30.45
N ARG A 58 5.70 -27.20 -30.76
CA ARG A 58 7.14 -27.22 -31.03
C ARG A 58 7.84 -26.25 -30.11
N VAL A 59 8.77 -26.78 -29.31
CA VAL A 59 9.66 -26.01 -28.44
C VAL A 59 11.11 -26.31 -28.83
N GLU A 60 11.88 -25.26 -29.09
CA GLU A 60 13.30 -25.34 -29.42
C GLU A 60 14.12 -24.54 -28.41
N ARG A 61 15.23 -25.15 -27.94
CA ARG A 61 16.15 -24.47 -27.03
C ARG A 61 17.43 -24.11 -27.77
N CYS A 62 17.86 -22.85 -27.65
CA CYS A 62 19.14 -22.37 -28.16
C CYS A 62 19.82 -21.49 -27.11
N GLY A 63 20.77 -22.07 -26.37
CA GLY A 63 21.44 -21.42 -25.25
C GLY A 63 20.47 -21.04 -24.14
N GLU A 64 20.38 -19.75 -23.84
CA GLU A 64 19.48 -19.17 -22.81
C GLU A 64 18.05 -18.91 -23.34
N LYS A 65 17.75 -19.23 -24.60
CA LYS A 65 16.46 -18.98 -25.23
C LYS A 65 15.65 -20.24 -25.46
N LEU A 66 14.33 -20.10 -25.26
CA LEU A 66 13.29 -21.04 -25.69
C LEU A 66 12.42 -20.38 -26.76
N PHE A 67 12.15 -21.14 -27.81
CA PHE A 67 11.28 -20.72 -28.93
C PHE A 67 10.09 -21.65 -28.99
N PHE A 68 8.90 -21.09 -28.76
CA PHE A 68 7.63 -21.80 -28.84
C PHE A 68 6.96 -21.46 -30.19
N SER A 69 6.57 -22.47 -30.95
CA SER A 69 5.97 -22.31 -32.28
C SER A 69 4.94 -23.40 -32.57
N ASN A 70 4.27 -23.29 -33.71
CA ASN A 70 3.21 -24.21 -34.13
C ASN A 70 2.05 -24.25 -33.11
N CYS A 71 1.45 -23.07 -32.85
CA CYS A 71 0.29 -22.93 -31.97
C CYS A 71 -0.98 -23.44 -32.63
N ALA A 72 -1.71 -24.31 -31.95
CA ALA A 72 -2.95 -24.88 -32.48
C ALA A 72 -4.10 -23.85 -32.51
N LYS A 73 -4.20 -22.96 -31.50
CA LYS A 73 -5.25 -21.96 -31.37
C LYS A 73 -5.08 -20.77 -32.33
N LEU A 74 -3.83 -20.41 -32.60
CA LEU A 74 -3.51 -19.26 -33.48
C LEU A 74 -2.28 -19.62 -34.37
N PRO A 75 -2.50 -20.21 -35.54
CA PRO A 75 -1.43 -20.57 -36.47
C PRO A 75 -0.57 -19.36 -36.84
N GLY A 76 0.75 -19.57 -36.85
CA GLY A 76 1.73 -18.51 -37.12
C GLY A 76 2.19 -17.73 -35.93
N SER A 77 1.55 -17.88 -34.75
CA SER A 77 2.04 -17.27 -33.51
C SER A 77 3.30 -17.97 -33.03
N ARG A 78 4.17 -17.20 -32.36
CA ARG A 78 5.39 -17.69 -31.70
C ARG A 78 5.64 -16.90 -30.42
N VAL A 79 6.34 -17.55 -29.50
CA VAL A 79 6.79 -16.93 -28.25
C VAL A 79 8.28 -17.20 -28.08
N GLU A 80 9.03 -16.17 -27.69
CA GLU A 80 10.44 -16.26 -27.37
C GLU A 80 10.61 -15.94 -25.88
N VAL A 81 11.20 -16.88 -25.15
CA VAL A 81 11.54 -16.70 -23.74
C VAL A 81 13.06 -16.67 -23.61
N THR A 82 13.58 -15.73 -22.87
CA THR A 82 15.00 -15.70 -22.47
C THR A 82 15.08 -15.88 -20.96
N ALA A 83 15.92 -16.82 -20.52
CA ALA A 83 16.22 -17.02 -19.09
C ALA A 83 17.75 -16.98 -18.93
N LYS A 84 18.25 -15.82 -18.54
CA LYS A 84 19.68 -15.56 -18.39
C LYS A 84 20.10 -15.85 -16.95
N ASN A 85 21.02 -16.82 -16.80
CA ASN A 85 21.55 -17.17 -15.49
C ASN A 85 22.68 -16.23 -15.07
N GLY A 86 22.49 -15.54 -13.92
CA GLY A 86 23.54 -14.86 -13.18
C GLY A 86 24.06 -15.76 -12.03
N GLN A 87 24.93 -15.26 -11.16
CA GLN A 87 25.44 -16.04 -10.01
C GLN A 87 24.35 -16.30 -8.97
N SER A 88 23.61 -15.28 -8.58
CA SER A 88 22.57 -15.35 -7.53
C SER A 88 21.17 -14.99 -8.02
N GLU A 89 20.97 -14.79 -9.33
CA GLU A 89 19.72 -14.36 -9.92
C GLU A 89 19.53 -14.92 -11.33
N ILE A 90 18.26 -15.02 -11.72
CA ILE A 90 17.83 -15.35 -13.09
C ILE A 90 17.05 -14.16 -13.62
N ARG A 91 17.43 -13.66 -14.80
CA ARG A 91 16.77 -12.59 -15.50
C ARG A 91 15.91 -13.11 -16.64
N TRP A 92 14.64 -12.80 -16.59
CA TRP A 92 13.63 -13.33 -17.49
C TRP A 92 13.11 -12.27 -18.46
N LYS A 93 12.97 -12.65 -19.73
CA LYS A 93 12.29 -11.85 -20.77
C LYS A 93 11.36 -12.72 -21.59
N ILE A 94 10.26 -12.12 -22.07
CA ILE A 94 9.34 -12.77 -22.98
C ILE A 94 8.97 -11.83 -24.10
N ALA A 95 8.86 -12.37 -25.33
CA ALA A 95 8.33 -11.67 -26.49
C ALA A 95 7.28 -12.56 -27.16
N VAL A 96 6.15 -11.97 -27.50
CA VAL A 96 4.98 -12.66 -28.08
C VAL A 96 4.68 -12.06 -29.45
N PHE A 97 4.67 -12.91 -30.46
CA PHE A 97 4.37 -12.55 -31.85
C PHE A 97 3.09 -13.26 -32.28
N PRO A 98 1.94 -12.59 -32.34
CA PRO A 98 0.67 -13.24 -32.68
C PRO A 98 0.65 -13.86 -34.09
N GLY A 99 1.51 -13.40 -35.02
CA GLY A 99 1.51 -13.88 -36.39
C GLY A 99 0.30 -13.44 -37.19
N ASN A 100 -0.55 -12.60 -36.64
CA ASN A 100 -1.75 -12.07 -37.23
C ASN A 100 -2.03 -10.66 -36.70
N ASP A 101 -2.13 -9.68 -37.54
CA ASP A 101 -2.33 -8.26 -37.19
C ASP A 101 -3.72 -7.98 -36.57
N ALA A 102 -4.64 -8.94 -36.64
CA ALA A 102 -5.94 -8.81 -36.00
C ALA A 102 -5.87 -8.85 -34.45
N TYR A 103 -4.78 -9.38 -33.88
CA TYR A 103 -4.58 -9.51 -32.49
C TYR A 103 -3.41 -8.68 -31.96
N LYS A 104 -3.60 -8.04 -30.81
CA LYS A 104 -2.54 -7.40 -30.01
C LYS A 104 -2.39 -8.13 -28.68
N VAL A 105 -1.19 -8.08 -28.13
CA VAL A 105 -0.94 -8.63 -26.80
C VAL A 105 -1.56 -7.69 -25.76
N GLU A 106 -2.43 -8.18 -24.93
CA GLU A 106 -3.03 -7.38 -23.87
C GLU A 106 -2.26 -7.53 -22.58
N TRP A 107 -2.07 -8.77 -22.12
CA TRP A 107 -1.25 -9.05 -20.97
C TRP A 107 -0.55 -10.42 -21.09
N ILE A 108 0.51 -10.55 -20.33
CA ILE A 108 1.33 -11.76 -20.25
C ILE A 108 1.51 -12.10 -18.76
N ASP A 109 1.11 -13.30 -18.33
CA ASP A 109 1.46 -13.86 -17.03
C ASP A 109 2.77 -14.66 -17.19
N PHE A 110 3.89 -14.13 -16.66
CA PHE A 110 5.23 -14.65 -16.88
C PHE A 110 6.28 -14.08 -15.92
N PRO A 111 7.26 -14.89 -15.45
CA PRO A 111 7.24 -16.34 -15.51
C PRO A 111 6.20 -16.92 -14.54
N ARG A 112 5.46 -17.90 -15.00
CA ARG A 112 4.56 -18.67 -14.15
C ARG A 112 5.37 -19.77 -13.48
N VAL A 113 5.45 -19.72 -12.16
CA VAL A 113 6.20 -20.70 -11.38
C VAL A 113 5.26 -21.39 -10.40
N ARG A 114 5.21 -22.71 -10.47
CA ARG A 114 4.52 -23.52 -9.49
C ARG A 114 5.52 -23.86 -8.37
N LEU A 115 5.41 -23.11 -7.26
CA LEU A 115 6.31 -23.22 -6.12
C LEU A 115 5.88 -24.34 -5.18
N ARG A 116 6.86 -25.09 -4.67
CA ARG A 116 6.63 -26.06 -3.59
C ARG A 116 6.16 -25.34 -2.35
N ARG A 117 5.11 -25.86 -1.73
CA ARG A 117 4.67 -25.39 -0.42
C ARG A 117 5.53 -26.03 0.66
N PHE A 118 6.19 -25.20 1.47
CA PHE A 118 6.96 -25.63 2.64
C PHE A 118 6.16 -25.40 3.91
N ASP A 119 6.31 -26.27 4.92
CA ASP A 119 5.60 -26.13 6.21
C ASP A 119 6.02 -24.87 6.97
N ASP A 120 7.28 -24.42 6.83
CA ASP A 120 7.83 -23.19 7.38
C ASP A 120 7.87 -22.04 6.36
N GLY A 121 7.18 -22.22 5.22
CA GLY A 121 7.16 -21.24 4.14
C GLY A 121 6.42 -19.97 4.52
N LYS A 122 6.97 -18.81 4.12
CA LYS A 122 6.39 -17.49 4.34
C LYS A 122 6.40 -16.69 3.04
N CYS A 123 5.30 -15.98 2.79
CA CYS A 123 5.19 -15.06 1.66
C CYS A 123 5.14 -13.61 2.13
N LEU A 124 6.03 -12.76 1.61
CA LEU A 124 5.83 -11.32 1.62
C LEU A 124 5.12 -10.92 0.34
N LEU A 125 3.99 -10.26 0.49
CA LEU A 125 3.21 -9.69 -0.60
C LEU A 125 3.28 -8.16 -0.55
N PRO A 126 3.43 -7.47 -1.70
CA PRO A 126 3.55 -6.01 -1.76
C PRO A 126 2.18 -5.31 -1.59
N PHE A 127 1.27 -5.89 -0.83
CA PHE A 127 -0.06 -5.32 -0.58
C PHE A 127 -0.03 -4.39 0.64
N ALA A 128 -0.68 -3.24 0.52
CA ALA A 128 -0.63 -2.16 1.51
C ALA A 128 0.83 -1.78 1.85
N GLU A 129 1.22 -1.80 3.09
CA GLU A 129 2.59 -1.47 3.53
C GLU A 129 3.51 -2.69 3.59
N GLY A 130 3.01 -3.84 3.17
CA GLY A 130 3.63 -5.16 3.22
C GLY A 130 2.81 -6.13 4.06
N THR A 131 2.40 -7.22 3.43
CA THR A 131 1.61 -8.28 4.07
C THR A 131 2.45 -9.55 4.14
N LEU A 132 2.77 -9.99 5.35
CA LEU A 132 3.47 -11.25 5.58
C LEU A 132 2.47 -12.36 5.90
N VAL A 133 2.39 -13.34 5.02
CA VAL A 133 1.57 -14.55 5.19
C VAL A 133 2.44 -15.69 5.67
N GLU A 134 2.22 -16.15 6.91
CA GLU A 134 2.95 -17.27 7.53
C GLU A 134 2.12 -18.56 7.51
N ASP A 135 0.81 -18.46 7.55
CA ASP A 135 -0.09 -19.59 7.31
C ASP A 135 -0.57 -19.57 5.86
N LEU A 136 0.08 -20.36 5.02
CA LEU A 136 -0.14 -20.36 3.57
C LEU A 136 -1.54 -20.82 3.15
N ASP A 137 -2.31 -21.48 4.01
CA ASP A 137 -3.72 -21.78 3.75
C ASP A 137 -4.57 -20.51 3.61
N ASN A 138 -4.14 -19.41 4.21
CA ASN A 138 -4.81 -18.13 4.10
C ASN A 138 -4.67 -17.46 2.72
N LEU A 139 -3.68 -17.84 1.91
CA LEU A 139 -3.52 -17.30 0.56
C LEU A 139 -4.77 -17.48 -0.32
N ALA A 140 -5.51 -18.56 -0.13
CA ALA A 140 -6.77 -18.80 -0.85
C ALA A 140 -7.86 -17.78 -0.52
N MET A 141 -7.79 -17.12 0.64
CA MET A 141 -8.79 -16.15 1.12
C MET A 141 -8.68 -14.79 0.45
N GLY A 142 -7.55 -14.44 -0.15
CA GLY A 142 -7.33 -13.20 -0.88
C GLY A 142 -8.24 -13.02 -2.11
N SER A 143 -8.98 -14.04 -2.52
CA SER A 143 -9.94 -13.99 -3.64
C SER A 143 -11.12 -13.02 -3.44
N GLN A 144 -11.28 -12.42 -2.26
CA GLN A 144 -12.35 -11.46 -1.97
C GLN A 144 -12.22 -10.15 -2.77
N PHE A 145 -11.02 -9.81 -3.22
CA PHE A 145 -10.76 -8.60 -3.99
C PHE A 145 -10.50 -8.93 -5.46
N ARG A 146 -11.45 -9.63 -6.07
CA ARG A 146 -11.43 -9.82 -7.51
C ARG A 146 -11.47 -8.47 -8.22
N SER A 147 -10.71 -8.35 -9.31
CA SER A 147 -10.92 -7.28 -10.26
C SER A 147 -12.41 -7.21 -10.64
N ALA A 148 -12.93 -6.00 -10.74
CA ALA A 148 -14.27 -5.80 -11.28
C ALA A 148 -14.37 -6.26 -12.75
N TYR A 149 -13.24 -6.47 -13.43
CA TYR A 149 -13.19 -7.12 -14.75
C TYR A 149 -13.13 -8.64 -14.58
N ALA A 150 -14.25 -9.30 -14.83
CA ALA A 150 -14.35 -10.76 -14.74
C ALA A 150 -13.37 -11.49 -15.69
N GLU A 151 -12.89 -10.81 -16.73
CA GLU A 151 -11.95 -11.34 -17.71
C GLU A 151 -10.50 -11.36 -17.24
N TYR A 152 -10.17 -10.64 -16.15
CA TYR A 152 -8.82 -10.67 -15.60
C TYR A 152 -8.71 -11.75 -14.54
N PRO A 153 -7.71 -12.62 -14.63
CA PRO A 153 -7.41 -13.57 -13.57
C PRO A 153 -6.74 -12.91 -12.36
N MET A 154 -7.09 -11.66 -12.06
CA MET A 154 -6.69 -10.95 -10.84
C MET A 154 -7.43 -11.57 -9.66
N THR A 155 -7.00 -12.77 -9.32
CA THR A 155 -7.53 -13.54 -8.20
C THR A 155 -6.45 -13.60 -7.14
N GLY A 156 -6.76 -13.12 -5.97
CA GLY A 156 -5.81 -13.08 -4.89
C GLY A 156 -5.91 -11.78 -4.13
N ILE A 157 -4.95 -11.51 -3.30
CA ILE A 157 -4.77 -10.23 -2.61
C ILE A 157 -4.64 -9.16 -3.69
N SER A 158 -5.26 -8.01 -3.48
CA SER A 158 -5.26 -6.94 -4.48
C SER A 158 -3.83 -6.50 -4.83
N SER A 159 -3.33 -7.02 -5.92
CA SER A 159 -1.93 -7.05 -6.31
C SER A 159 -1.61 -6.12 -7.48
N PHE A 160 -2.52 -5.18 -7.79
CA PHE A 160 -2.33 -4.25 -8.90
C PHE A 160 -1.31 -3.18 -8.56
N TYR A 161 -0.24 -3.12 -9.35
CA TYR A 161 0.81 -2.11 -9.32
C TYR A 161 0.77 -1.27 -10.61
N PRO A 162 0.97 0.05 -10.58
CA PRO A 162 1.01 0.92 -9.40
C PRO A 162 -0.39 1.11 -8.80
N GLY A 163 -0.51 0.88 -7.49
CA GLY A 163 -1.81 0.96 -6.81
C GLY A 163 -1.77 0.32 -5.43
N PRO A 164 -2.75 -0.55 -5.09
CA PRO A 164 -2.78 -1.27 -3.82
C PRO A 164 -1.51 -2.09 -3.53
N ALA A 165 -0.80 -2.52 -4.57
CA ALA A 165 0.60 -2.94 -4.51
C ALA A 165 1.48 -1.71 -4.77
N PRO A 166 2.07 -1.07 -3.77
CA PRO A 166 2.88 0.13 -3.96
C PRO A 166 4.31 -0.14 -4.42
N MET A 167 4.76 -1.41 -4.37
CA MET A 167 6.10 -1.90 -4.69
C MET A 167 6.03 -3.02 -5.73
N GLN A 168 7.15 -3.28 -6.44
CA GLN A 168 7.22 -4.24 -7.54
C GLN A 168 7.84 -5.59 -7.16
N PHE A 169 8.00 -5.89 -5.88
CA PHE A 169 8.64 -7.12 -5.43
C PHE A 169 7.78 -7.89 -4.45
N GLU A 170 8.03 -9.18 -4.41
CA GLU A 170 7.53 -10.11 -3.42
C GLU A 170 8.64 -11.09 -3.01
N ALA A 171 8.43 -11.86 -1.95
CA ALA A 171 9.36 -12.88 -1.53
C ALA A 171 8.65 -14.13 -1.03
N TYR A 172 9.24 -15.29 -1.33
CA TYR A 172 8.84 -16.57 -0.75
C TYR A 172 10.06 -17.22 -0.11
N TYR A 173 10.02 -17.47 1.19
CA TYR A 173 11.20 -17.96 1.92
C TYR A 173 10.86 -18.93 3.05
N THR A 174 11.87 -19.69 3.46
CA THR A 174 11.88 -20.66 4.57
C THR A 174 12.98 -20.26 5.55
N GLY A 175 13.13 -21.01 6.63
CA GLY A 175 14.28 -20.85 7.55
C GLY A 175 15.66 -21.16 6.93
N ARG A 176 15.73 -21.67 5.68
CA ARG A 176 16.99 -22.05 5.00
C ARG A 176 17.36 -21.12 3.88
N ALA A 177 16.42 -20.86 2.99
CA ALA A 177 16.64 -20.11 1.75
C ALA A 177 15.33 -19.47 1.30
N GLY A 178 15.41 -18.45 0.46
CA GLY A 178 14.26 -17.78 -0.11
C GLY A 178 14.49 -17.31 -1.53
N LEU A 179 13.39 -16.90 -2.15
CA LEU A 179 13.34 -16.26 -3.45
C LEU A 179 12.86 -14.83 -3.29
N TYR A 180 13.62 -13.90 -3.81
CA TYR A 180 13.23 -12.55 -4.15
C TYR A 180 12.71 -12.55 -5.58
N ILE A 181 11.54 -11.96 -5.81
CA ILE A 181 10.88 -11.90 -7.11
C ILE A 181 10.52 -10.45 -7.37
N CYS A 182 11.01 -9.89 -8.46
CA CYS A 182 10.82 -8.48 -8.79
C CYS A 182 10.68 -8.28 -10.30
N THR A 183 9.91 -7.29 -10.68
CA THR A 183 9.87 -6.79 -12.04
C THR A 183 10.70 -5.52 -12.14
N GLU A 184 12.01 -5.58 -12.22
CA GLU A 184 12.91 -4.42 -12.23
C GLU A 184 12.58 -3.42 -13.37
N ASP A 185 11.45 -2.73 -13.23
CA ASP A 185 10.85 -1.84 -14.21
C ASP A 185 10.95 -0.37 -13.74
N ALA A 186 11.96 0.34 -14.22
CA ALA A 186 12.15 1.76 -13.91
C ALA A 186 11.11 2.70 -14.54
N HIS A 187 10.20 2.19 -15.39
CA HIS A 187 9.09 2.95 -15.99
C HIS A 187 7.76 2.71 -15.30
N HIS A 188 7.70 1.78 -14.34
CA HIS A 188 6.52 1.50 -13.51
C HIS A 188 5.27 1.11 -14.31
N SER A 189 5.42 0.28 -15.33
CA SER A 189 4.30 -0.22 -16.14
C SER A 189 3.29 -0.98 -15.27
N PRO A 190 1.99 -0.91 -15.58
CA PRO A 190 0.97 -1.64 -14.83
C PRO A 190 1.19 -3.14 -14.89
N LYS A 191 0.99 -3.79 -13.74
CA LYS A 191 1.11 -5.24 -13.59
C LYS A 191 0.32 -5.73 -12.38
N SER A 192 0.09 -7.03 -12.31
CA SER A 192 -0.35 -7.70 -11.08
C SER A 192 0.76 -8.58 -10.55
N ILE A 193 1.00 -8.53 -9.25
CA ILE A 193 2.01 -9.32 -8.53
C ILE A 193 1.29 -10.09 -7.43
N ASP A 194 1.29 -11.43 -7.48
CA ASP A 194 0.48 -12.24 -6.57
C ASP A 194 1.05 -13.64 -6.36
N VAL A 195 0.83 -14.22 -5.18
CA VAL A 195 1.03 -15.63 -4.89
C VAL A 195 -0.28 -16.21 -4.38
N ARG A 196 -0.70 -17.34 -4.93
CA ARG A 196 -1.92 -18.04 -4.50
C ARG A 196 -1.70 -19.53 -4.34
N LEU A 197 -2.60 -20.22 -3.67
CA LEU A 197 -2.62 -21.67 -3.69
C LEU A 197 -2.92 -22.18 -5.11
N ALA A 198 -2.05 -23.02 -5.65
CA ALA A 198 -2.33 -23.80 -6.85
C ALA A 198 -3.13 -25.05 -6.50
N ASP A 199 -2.73 -25.71 -5.42
CA ASP A 199 -3.39 -26.86 -4.79
C ASP A 199 -2.88 -26.99 -3.33
N LYS A 200 -3.19 -28.11 -2.68
CA LYS A 200 -2.78 -28.35 -1.27
C LYS A 200 -1.26 -28.39 -1.05
N ASP A 201 -0.49 -28.74 -2.07
CA ASP A 201 0.96 -28.97 -1.97
C ASP A 201 1.80 -27.91 -2.70
N ALA A 202 1.14 -26.97 -3.39
CA ALA A 202 1.84 -25.99 -4.21
C ALA A 202 1.19 -24.59 -4.21
N LEU A 203 2.05 -23.59 -4.40
CA LEU A 203 1.68 -22.22 -4.66
C LEU A 203 1.88 -21.90 -6.14
N ARG A 204 1.19 -20.88 -6.64
CA ARG A 204 1.38 -20.33 -7.98
C ARG A 204 1.84 -18.89 -7.86
N LEU A 205 3.03 -18.61 -8.38
CA LEU A 205 3.47 -17.26 -8.64
C LEU A 205 2.73 -16.72 -9.87
N LEU A 206 2.20 -15.52 -9.77
CA LEU A 206 1.49 -14.80 -10.81
C LEU A 206 2.13 -13.43 -11.02
N LEU A 207 2.69 -13.21 -12.21
CA LEU A 207 3.21 -11.91 -12.63
C LEU A 207 2.56 -11.54 -13.96
N GLN A 208 1.47 -10.77 -13.88
CA GLN A 208 0.69 -10.39 -15.05
C GLN A 208 1.11 -8.99 -15.52
N HIS A 209 1.76 -8.93 -16.66
CA HIS A 209 2.29 -7.71 -17.28
C HIS A 209 1.34 -7.17 -18.32
N PHE A 210 0.88 -5.93 -18.19
CA PHE A 210 0.07 -5.24 -19.22
C PHE A 210 0.99 -4.57 -20.23
N THR A 211 0.80 -4.89 -21.52
CA THR A 211 1.77 -4.54 -22.55
C THR A 211 1.41 -3.29 -23.36
N GLY A 212 0.17 -2.80 -23.28
CA GLY A 212 -0.32 -1.70 -24.13
C GLY A 212 -0.49 -2.08 -25.60
N GLY A 213 -0.51 -3.37 -25.91
CA GLY A 213 -0.58 -3.89 -27.29
C GLY A 213 0.78 -4.22 -27.91
N GLU A 214 1.87 -3.99 -27.16
CA GLU A 214 3.22 -4.28 -27.63
C GLU A 214 3.54 -5.79 -27.51
N PRO A 215 4.43 -6.32 -28.38
CA PRO A 215 4.79 -7.74 -28.38
C PRO A 215 5.64 -8.15 -27.17
N MET A 216 6.19 -7.21 -26.41
CA MET A 216 7.01 -7.46 -25.23
C MET A 216 6.90 -6.33 -24.21
N VAL A 217 7.24 -6.65 -22.96
CA VAL A 217 7.47 -5.64 -21.93
C VAL A 217 8.92 -5.13 -22.00
N GLY A 218 9.12 -3.85 -21.67
CA GLY A 218 10.40 -3.15 -21.82
C GLY A 218 11.43 -3.45 -20.70
N TYR A 219 11.13 -4.36 -19.78
CA TYR A 219 11.92 -4.64 -18.57
C TYR A 219 12.13 -6.14 -18.38
N GLU A 220 12.92 -6.50 -17.36
CA GLU A 220 13.19 -7.89 -16.98
C GLU A 220 12.45 -8.24 -15.68
N THR A 221 11.97 -9.47 -15.59
CA THR A 221 11.60 -10.07 -14.31
C THR A 221 12.84 -10.74 -13.72
N VAL A 222 13.10 -10.51 -12.44
CA VAL A 222 14.24 -11.08 -11.72
C VAL A 222 13.73 -12.02 -10.65
N ILE A 223 14.27 -13.24 -10.65
CA ILE A 223 14.13 -14.18 -9.54
C ILE A 223 15.53 -14.40 -8.98
N ALA A 224 15.74 -14.04 -7.72
CA ALA A 224 17.02 -14.15 -7.06
C ALA A 224 16.93 -14.95 -5.77
N GLY A 225 18.00 -15.65 -5.43
CA GLY A 225 18.14 -16.29 -4.13
C GLY A 225 18.42 -15.27 -3.03
N ILE A 226 17.77 -15.43 -1.89
CA ILE A 226 18.01 -14.64 -0.68
C ILE A 226 18.24 -15.53 0.54
N HIS A 227 19.07 -15.04 1.45
CA HIS A 227 19.22 -15.57 2.80
C HIS A 227 18.54 -14.61 3.77
N GLY A 228 17.79 -15.15 4.73
CA GLY A 228 17.11 -14.35 5.73
C GLY A 228 15.61 -14.23 5.49
N ASP A 229 15.06 -13.03 5.60
CA ASP A 229 13.63 -12.81 5.63
C ASP A 229 13.17 -11.67 4.68
N TRP A 230 11.98 -11.16 4.89
CA TRP A 230 11.40 -10.09 4.09
C TRP A 230 12.25 -8.80 4.09
N GLN A 231 13.05 -8.55 5.15
CA GLN A 231 13.91 -7.35 5.24
C GLN A 231 15.07 -7.44 4.24
N ASP A 232 15.60 -8.65 4.02
CA ASP A 232 16.67 -8.87 3.02
C ASP A 232 16.13 -8.67 1.60
N ALA A 233 14.89 -9.09 1.35
CA ALA A 233 14.22 -8.84 0.08
C ALA A 233 13.96 -7.34 -0.13
N ALA A 234 13.49 -6.64 0.90
CA ALA A 234 13.24 -5.21 0.88
C ALA A 234 14.53 -4.39 0.67
N GLU A 235 15.65 -4.81 1.30
CA GLU A 235 16.97 -4.17 1.11
C GLU A 235 17.46 -4.30 -0.33
N ARG A 236 17.29 -5.49 -0.92
CA ARG A 236 17.63 -5.70 -2.33
C ARG A 236 16.82 -4.81 -3.25
N TYR A 237 15.50 -4.71 -3.01
CA TYR A 237 14.63 -3.83 -3.79
C TYR A 237 14.99 -2.36 -3.62
N ARG A 238 15.21 -1.90 -2.39
CA ARG A 238 15.63 -0.55 -2.09
C ARG A 238 16.93 -0.16 -2.81
N SER A 239 17.94 -1.05 -2.78
CA SER A 239 19.19 -0.82 -3.46
C SER A 239 19.01 -0.68 -4.98
N TRP A 240 18.20 -1.55 -5.60
CA TRP A 240 17.87 -1.44 -7.02
C TRP A 240 17.13 -0.14 -7.33
N MET A 241 16.13 0.21 -6.54
CA MET A 241 15.31 1.42 -6.71
C MET A 241 16.16 2.69 -6.62
N GLU A 242 16.99 2.82 -5.60
CA GLU A 242 17.87 3.99 -5.42
C GLU A 242 18.86 4.19 -6.58
N GLU A 243 19.27 3.12 -7.24
CA GLU A 243 20.20 3.18 -8.38
C GLU A 243 19.51 3.42 -9.72
N ASN A 244 18.26 2.96 -9.90
CA ASN A 244 17.64 2.83 -11.21
C ASN A 244 16.35 3.65 -11.39
N ASP A 245 15.63 3.99 -10.30
CA ASP A 245 14.40 4.75 -10.42
C ASP A 245 14.65 6.23 -10.68
N GLN A 246 14.46 6.63 -11.93
CA GLN A 246 14.58 8.03 -12.35
C GLN A 246 13.43 8.94 -11.88
N PHE A 247 12.38 8.38 -11.27
CA PHE A 247 11.22 9.12 -10.76
C PHE A 247 11.22 9.23 -9.23
N LEU A 248 12.26 8.71 -8.58
CA LEU A 248 12.41 8.83 -7.14
C LEU A 248 12.47 10.31 -6.74
N PRO A 249 11.58 10.80 -5.87
CA PRO A 249 11.58 12.21 -5.48
C PRO A 249 12.76 12.55 -4.59
N LYS A 250 12.95 13.84 -4.34
CA LYS A 250 13.83 14.30 -3.25
C LYS A 250 13.34 13.76 -1.91
N LYS A 251 14.24 13.63 -0.95
CA LYS A 251 13.91 13.18 0.40
C LYS A 251 12.88 14.11 1.07
N LEU A 252 12.05 13.54 1.93
CA LEU A 252 11.01 14.28 2.65
C LEU A 252 11.58 15.49 3.43
N SER A 253 12.75 15.33 4.02
CA SER A 253 13.43 16.41 4.75
C SER A 253 13.69 17.68 3.93
N GLU A 254 13.70 17.57 2.59
CA GLU A 254 13.94 18.68 1.68
C GLU A 254 12.65 19.33 1.15
N ARG A 255 11.48 18.67 1.30
CA ARG A 255 10.24 19.08 0.63
C ARG A 255 9.00 19.17 1.50
N MET A 256 9.02 18.58 2.70
CA MET A 256 7.89 18.70 3.61
C MET A 256 7.85 20.06 4.33
N PRO A 257 6.66 20.57 4.61
CA PRO A 257 6.52 21.82 5.36
C PRO A 257 7.01 21.67 6.81
N PRO A 258 7.39 22.79 7.47
CA PRO A 258 7.97 22.76 8.82
C PRO A 258 7.09 22.07 9.87
N TRP A 259 5.77 22.09 9.72
CA TRP A 259 4.85 21.46 10.66
C TRP A 259 5.03 19.92 10.72
N PHE A 260 5.54 19.30 9.67
CA PHE A 260 5.77 17.86 9.65
C PHE A 260 6.81 17.43 10.72
N ALA A 261 7.87 18.20 10.88
CA ALA A 261 8.87 17.96 11.92
C ALA A 261 8.30 18.12 13.34
N ALA A 262 7.26 18.93 13.52
CA ALA A 262 6.55 19.04 14.79
C ALA A 262 5.69 17.81 15.13
N SER A 263 5.57 16.85 14.20
CA SER A 263 4.93 15.55 14.38
C SER A 263 3.50 15.64 14.95
N PRO A 264 2.57 16.34 14.28
CA PRO A 264 1.21 16.47 14.77
C PRO A 264 0.52 15.11 14.92
N VAL A 265 -0.34 14.96 15.92
CA VAL A 265 -1.25 13.82 16.02
C VAL A 265 -2.54 14.16 15.28
N LEU A 266 -3.02 13.25 14.43
CA LEU A 266 -4.21 13.47 13.62
C LEU A 266 -5.47 13.02 14.38
N LEU A 267 -6.46 13.91 14.48
CA LEU A 267 -7.79 13.63 15.00
C LEU A 267 -8.77 13.51 13.83
N ILE A 268 -9.24 12.30 13.55
CA ILE A 268 -10.12 11.99 12.42
C ILE A 268 -11.56 11.91 12.92
N TYR A 269 -12.44 12.72 12.35
CA TYR A 269 -13.85 12.71 12.73
C TYR A 269 -14.75 13.25 11.60
N PRO A 270 -16.02 12.78 11.52
CA PRO A 270 -16.99 13.33 10.61
C PRO A 270 -17.64 14.58 11.20
N VAL A 271 -18.04 15.52 10.37
CA VAL A 271 -18.84 16.70 10.77
C VAL A 271 -20.34 16.53 10.50
N ARG A 272 -20.69 15.48 9.74
CA ARG A 272 -22.06 15.02 9.48
C ARG A 272 -22.16 13.51 9.66
N GLY A 273 -23.30 13.04 10.18
CA GLY A 273 -23.49 11.63 10.48
C GLY A 273 -22.65 11.16 11.68
N ASN A 274 -22.60 9.86 11.93
CA ASN A 274 -21.92 9.24 13.05
C ASN A 274 -21.23 7.89 12.69
N GLY A 275 -20.69 7.78 11.50
CA GLY A 275 -20.01 6.60 10.99
C GLY A 275 -20.26 6.38 9.49
N LEU A 276 -19.86 5.23 8.97
CA LEU A 276 -19.94 4.90 7.53
C LEU A 276 -21.38 4.86 6.99
N ASP A 277 -22.30 4.22 7.72
CA ASP A 277 -23.69 3.99 7.31
C ASP A 277 -24.68 4.88 8.09
N ALA A 278 -24.19 5.98 8.52
CA ALA A 278 -24.82 6.78 9.57
C ALA A 278 -26.13 7.42 9.17
N GLY A 279 -27.22 6.72 9.22
CA GLY A 279 -28.60 7.18 9.46
C GLY A 279 -28.99 8.62 9.06
N GLY A 280 -28.43 9.15 7.99
CA GLY A 280 -28.59 10.52 7.53
C GLY A 280 -27.34 11.38 7.74
N LEU A 281 -27.06 12.24 6.77
CA LEU A 281 -25.94 13.20 6.77
C LEU A 281 -26.30 14.49 7.52
N ASN A 282 -27.03 14.39 8.62
CA ASN A 282 -27.30 15.55 9.45
C ASN A 282 -26.03 16.02 10.15
N PRO A 283 -25.87 17.33 10.34
CA PRO A 283 -24.81 17.87 11.18
C PRO A 283 -24.79 17.19 12.54
N ASN A 284 -23.58 16.84 13.00
CA ASN A 284 -23.37 16.24 14.32
C ASN A 284 -22.79 17.27 15.30
N GLU A 285 -22.32 16.84 16.46
CA GLU A 285 -21.82 17.74 17.51
C GLU A 285 -20.58 18.54 17.11
N TYR A 286 -19.82 18.08 16.10
CA TYR A 286 -18.62 18.76 15.59
C TYR A 286 -18.93 19.83 14.54
N TYR A 287 -20.21 20.03 14.20
CA TYR A 287 -20.64 21.09 13.30
C TYR A 287 -21.54 22.10 14.04
N PRO A 288 -21.39 23.43 13.84
CA PRO A 288 -20.35 24.14 13.05
C PRO A 288 -18.92 23.72 13.41
N TYR A 289 -17.96 23.78 12.44
CA TYR A 289 -16.60 23.26 12.60
C TYR A 289 -15.92 23.71 13.90
N THR A 290 -16.19 24.95 14.36
CA THR A 290 -15.64 25.51 15.61
C THR A 290 -16.08 24.78 16.88
N ASN A 291 -17.14 23.97 16.82
CA ASN A 291 -17.57 23.14 17.95
C ASN A 291 -16.54 22.09 18.35
N ALA A 292 -15.63 21.71 17.43
CA ALA A 292 -14.54 20.78 17.70
C ALA A 292 -13.38 21.42 18.50
N LEU A 293 -13.26 22.75 18.53
CA LEU A 293 -12.13 23.44 19.18
C LEU A 293 -11.92 23.08 20.66
N PRO A 294 -12.95 22.94 21.52
CA PRO A 294 -12.74 22.51 22.91
C PRO A 294 -12.12 21.12 23.03
N VAL A 295 -12.54 20.16 22.19
CA VAL A 295 -12.00 18.79 22.17
C VAL A 295 -10.54 18.79 21.68
N ILE A 296 -10.26 19.55 20.62
CA ILE A 296 -8.89 19.73 20.09
C ILE A 296 -7.98 20.34 21.16
N ALA A 297 -8.43 21.40 21.85
CA ALA A 297 -7.67 22.04 22.92
C ALA A 297 -7.41 21.11 24.11
N GLU A 298 -8.37 20.23 24.44
CA GLU A 298 -8.23 19.23 25.47
C GLU A 298 -7.14 18.20 25.12
N TYR A 299 -7.16 17.60 23.93
CA TYR A 299 -6.15 16.65 23.47
C TYR A 299 -4.77 17.31 23.31
N ARG A 300 -4.72 18.54 22.77
CA ARG A 300 -3.48 19.32 22.70
C ARG A 300 -2.80 19.43 24.07
N ARG A 301 -3.59 19.75 25.10
CA ARG A 301 -3.09 19.83 26.49
C ARG A 301 -2.67 18.47 27.04
N LYS A 302 -3.48 17.41 26.80
CA LYS A 302 -3.17 16.04 27.28
C LYS A 302 -1.88 15.51 26.69
N TRP A 303 -1.65 15.72 25.40
CA TRP A 303 -0.50 15.19 24.69
C TRP A 303 0.67 16.18 24.55
N ASN A 304 0.47 17.43 24.94
CA ASN A 304 1.43 18.51 24.78
C ASN A 304 2.05 18.51 23.35
N ASN A 305 1.21 18.34 22.33
CA ASN A 305 1.61 18.12 20.93
C ASN A 305 0.70 18.89 19.98
N PRO A 306 1.21 19.43 18.84
CA PRO A 306 0.35 19.97 17.79
C PRO A 306 -0.61 18.90 17.27
N LEU A 307 -1.77 19.30 16.85
CA LEU A 307 -2.80 18.41 16.32
C LEU A 307 -3.19 18.82 14.90
N MET A 308 -3.64 17.84 14.12
CA MET A 308 -4.29 18.07 12.84
C MET A 308 -5.73 17.57 12.94
N ALA A 309 -6.71 18.46 12.83
CA ALA A 309 -8.09 18.08 12.64
C ALA A 309 -8.26 17.56 11.20
N LEU A 310 -8.56 16.28 11.02
CA LEU A 310 -8.73 15.64 9.72
C LEU A 310 -10.20 15.29 9.52
N LEU A 311 -10.89 16.10 8.69
CA LEU A 311 -12.34 16.08 8.57
C LEU A 311 -12.83 15.06 7.54
N MET A 312 -13.89 14.35 7.93
CA MET A 312 -14.71 13.52 7.05
C MET A 312 -16.10 14.14 6.90
N HIS A 313 -16.78 13.87 5.79
CA HIS A 313 -18.14 14.36 5.49
C HIS A 313 -18.28 15.90 5.55
N TRP A 314 -17.19 16.58 5.22
CA TRP A 314 -17.12 18.04 5.16
C TRP A 314 -17.53 18.59 3.79
N GLU A 315 -17.58 17.75 2.75
CA GLU A 315 -17.90 18.12 1.39
C GLU A 315 -19.32 18.71 1.33
N GLY A 316 -19.47 19.89 0.77
CA GLY A 316 -20.78 20.54 0.63
C GLY A 316 -21.63 19.97 -0.49
N THR A 317 -21.03 19.18 -1.37
CA THR A 317 -21.72 18.41 -2.41
C THR A 317 -22.39 17.18 -1.79
N ALA A 318 -21.76 16.03 -1.86
CA ALA A 318 -22.15 14.83 -1.11
C ALA A 318 -20.88 14.10 -0.70
N PRO A 319 -20.81 13.51 0.50
CA PRO A 319 -19.68 12.71 0.89
C PRO A 319 -19.44 11.54 -0.09
N TRP A 320 -18.16 11.26 -0.36
CA TRP A 320 -17.71 10.21 -1.28
C TRP A 320 -18.26 10.33 -2.71
N ALA A 321 -18.56 11.54 -3.14
CA ALA A 321 -19.08 11.82 -4.48
C ALA A 321 -18.02 12.50 -5.38
N PRO A 322 -16.93 11.78 -5.78
CA PRO A 322 -15.97 12.35 -6.69
C PRO A 322 -16.61 12.77 -8.01
N PRO A 323 -15.98 13.69 -8.76
CA PRO A 323 -14.73 14.36 -8.43
C PRO A 323 -14.94 15.64 -7.58
N TYR A 324 -16.18 16.04 -7.37
CA TYR A 324 -16.53 17.30 -6.74
C TYR A 324 -16.61 17.16 -5.22
N VAL A 325 -15.71 17.84 -4.53
CA VAL A 325 -15.68 17.93 -3.07
C VAL A 325 -16.00 19.35 -2.59
N TRP A 326 -15.80 20.34 -3.44
CA TRP A 326 -15.98 21.77 -3.16
C TRP A 326 -17.35 22.29 -3.59
N PRO A 327 -17.96 23.30 -2.91
CA PRO A 327 -17.49 23.98 -1.71
C PRO A 327 -17.64 23.14 -0.43
N PRO A 328 -17.02 23.53 0.71
CA PRO A 328 -17.25 22.84 1.99
C PRO A 328 -18.69 23.01 2.47
N TYR A 329 -19.18 22.07 3.25
CA TYR A 329 -20.48 22.17 3.91
C TYR A 329 -20.52 23.43 4.81
N GLY A 330 -21.57 24.20 4.74
CA GLY A 330 -21.70 25.51 5.42
C GLY A 330 -20.97 26.67 4.72
N GLY A 331 -20.16 26.39 3.69
CA GLY A 331 -19.48 27.38 2.87
C GLY A 331 -18.04 27.68 3.29
N GLU A 332 -17.33 28.39 2.41
CA GLU A 332 -15.90 28.69 2.56
C GLU A 332 -15.58 29.56 3.78
N ALA A 333 -16.44 30.51 4.12
CA ALA A 333 -16.21 31.44 5.23
C ALA A 333 -16.18 30.70 6.58
N GLU A 334 -17.08 29.76 6.81
CA GLU A 334 -17.14 29.00 8.05
C GLU A 334 -15.92 28.07 8.21
N LEU A 335 -15.46 27.46 7.12
CA LEU A 335 -14.24 26.64 7.13
C LEU A 335 -12.99 27.52 7.34
N ALA A 336 -12.93 28.72 6.73
CA ALA A 336 -11.82 29.66 6.90
C ALA A 336 -11.69 30.18 8.35
N ASP A 337 -12.82 30.46 9.01
CA ASP A 337 -12.85 30.84 10.43
C ASP A 337 -12.28 29.71 11.30
N PHE A 338 -12.62 28.45 11.00
CA PHE A 338 -12.10 27.29 11.71
C PHE A 338 -10.60 27.11 11.48
N ILE A 339 -10.10 27.24 10.23
CA ILE A 339 -8.66 27.19 9.90
C ILE A 339 -7.91 28.27 10.71
N THR A 340 -8.43 29.49 10.71
CA THR A 340 -7.84 30.63 11.45
C THR A 340 -7.73 30.31 12.94
N ALA A 341 -8.77 29.74 13.54
CA ALA A 341 -8.76 29.35 14.95
C ALA A 341 -7.77 28.21 15.25
N LEU A 342 -7.65 27.22 14.36
CA LEU A 342 -6.67 26.14 14.49
C LEU A 342 -5.25 26.67 14.42
N HIS A 343 -4.93 27.48 13.42
CA HIS A 343 -3.59 28.05 13.20
C HIS A 343 -3.18 28.99 14.34
N ALA A 344 -4.11 29.75 14.93
CA ALA A 344 -3.84 30.60 16.09
C ALA A 344 -3.28 29.81 17.28
N GLU A 345 -3.66 28.55 17.44
CA GLU A 345 -3.19 27.64 18.47
C GLU A 345 -2.06 26.71 17.98
N GLY A 346 -1.57 26.89 16.75
CA GLY A 346 -0.52 26.04 16.15
C GLY A 346 -1.00 24.63 15.83
N ASN A 347 -2.30 24.44 15.59
CA ASN A 347 -2.90 23.23 15.06
C ASN A 347 -3.14 23.36 13.55
N LEU A 348 -3.52 22.28 12.89
CA LEU A 348 -3.59 22.14 11.45
C LEU A 348 -4.97 21.65 11.02
N LEU A 349 -5.33 21.90 9.76
CA LEU A 349 -6.50 21.33 9.12
C LEU A 349 -6.12 20.35 8.00
N GLY A 350 -6.69 19.14 8.05
CA GLY A 350 -6.69 18.19 6.97
C GLY A 350 -8.11 17.86 6.48
N LEU A 351 -8.27 17.51 5.22
CA LEU A 351 -9.53 17.14 4.60
C LEU A 351 -9.40 15.83 3.83
N TYR A 352 -10.42 14.94 3.95
CA TYR A 352 -10.57 13.80 3.04
C TYR A 352 -11.26 14.24 1.76
N GLY A 353 -10.83 13.73 0.60
CA GLY A 353 -11.51 13.85 -0.69
C GLY A 353 -11.91 12.46 -1.20
N SER A 354 -12.35 12.35 -2.45
CA SER A 354 -12.94 11.11 -2.96
C SER A 354 -12.35 10.63 -4.30
N GLY A 355 -11.28 11.25 -4.79
CA GLY A 355 -10.52 10.77 -5.95
C GLY A 355 -11.09 11.12 -7.32
N ILE A 356 -10.73 10.33 -8.33
CA ILE A 356 -10.97 10.63 -9.76
C ILE A 356 -12.18 9.89 -10.35
N GLY A 357 -13.14 9.46 -9.55
CA GLY A 357 -14.40 8.91 -10.07
C GLY A 357 -15.36 10.03 -10.50
N TRP A 358 -16.40 9.65 -11.22
CA TRP A 358 -17.59 10.47 -11.49
C TRP A 358 -18.79 9.88 -10.77
N THR A 359 -19.37 10.61 -9.84
CA THR A 359 -20.60 10.19 -9.17
C THR A 359 -21.82 10.78 -9.87
N GLN A 360 -22.61 9.92 -10.44
CA GLN A 360 -23.88 10.26 -11.11
C GLN A 360 -24.98 10.54 -10.08
N GLN A 361 -25.08 9.64 -9.08
CA GLN A 361 -26.03 9.72 -7.99
C GLN A 361 -25.40 9.21 -6.69
N SER A 362 -25.70 9.87 -5.58
CA SER A 362 -25.35 9.39 -4.26
C SER A 362 -26.50 8.56 -3.67
N MET A 363 -26.16 7.43 -3.04
CA MET A 363 -27.14 6.59 -2.33
C MET A 363 -27.34 7.06 -0.90
N ILE A 364 -26.43 7.88 -0.37
CA ILE A 364 -26.51 8.42 0.99
C ILE A 364 -27.08 9.86 1.02
N ASP A 365 -27.04 10.57 -0.10
CA ASP A 365 -27.69 11.87 -0.27
C ASP A 365 -28.63 11.82 -1.46
N PRO A 366 -29.93 11.61 -1.25
CA PRO A 366 -30.92 11.48 -2.32
C PRO A 366 -31.13 12.78 -3.13
N ASN A 367 -30.65 13.93 -2.63
CA ASN A 367 -30.74 15.20 -3.34
C ASN A 367 -29.57 15.41 -4.30
N TYR A 368 -28.51 14.60 -4.19
CA TYR A 368 -27.35 14.71 -5.07
C TYR A 368 -27.59 13.98 -6.39
N SER A 369 -27.53 14.74 -7.49
CA SER A 369 -27.53 14.21 -8.84
C SER A 369 -26.66 15.07 -9.75
N CYS A 370 -25.79 14.46 -10.51
CA CYS A 370 -24.97 15.08 -11.56
C CYS A 370 -25.42 14.70 -12.97
N GLN A 371 -26.66 14.23 -13.16
CA GLN A 371 -27.18 13.81 -14.47
C GLN A 371 -27.15 14.94 -15.50
N GLU A 372 -27.66 16.11 -15.15
CA GLU A 372 -27.68 17.26 -16.06
C GLU A 372 -26.26 17.70 -16.45
N ARG A 373 -25.36 17.71 -15.46
CA ARG A 373 -23.96 18.05 -15.69
C ARG A 373 -23.23 17.01 -16.55
N PHE A 374 -23.53 15.73 -16.35
CA PHE A 374 -23.00 14.62 -17.16
C PHE A 374 -23.33 14.81 -18.65
N GLU A 375 -24.54 15.26 -18.94
CA GLU A 375 -25.02 15.48 -20.31
C GLU A 375 -24.45 16.77 -20.90
N THR A 376 -24.54 17.88 -20.16
CA THR A 376 -24.13 19.21 -20.66
C THR A 376 -22.63 19.36 -20.85
N GLU A 377 -21.81 18.70 -20.01
CA GLU A 377 -20.36 18.68 -20.12
C GLU A 377 -19.84 17.50 -20.96
N ALA A 378 -20.75 16.69 -21.52
CA ALA A 378 -20.43 15.51 -22.34
C ALA A 378 -19.48 14.51 -21.66
N VAL A 379 -19.59 14.34 -20.34
CA VAL A 379 -18.70 13.53 -19.51
C VAL A 379 -18.65 12.07 -19.97
N ALA A 380 -19.67 11.59 -20.65
CA ALA A 380 -19.69 10.26 -21.27
C ALA A 380 -18.49 9.97 -22.20
N LYS A 381 -17.82 11.00 -22.70
CA LYS A 381 -16.63 10.89 -23.54
C LYS A 381 -15.32 10.83 -22.75
N GLU A 382 -15.36 11.05 -21.46
CA GLU A 382 -14.20 11.20 -20.58
C GLU A 382 -14.06 10.01 -19.59
N ILE A 383 -15.10 9.16 -19.52
CA ILE A 383 -15.12 8.00 -18.61
C ILE A 383 -14.38 6.81 -19.20
N CYS A 384 -13.80 6.00 -18.33
CA CYS A 384 -13.13 4.77 -18.73
C CYS A 384 -14.08 3.82 -19.46
N ARG A 385 -13.55 3.13 -20.46
CA ARG A 385 -14.25 2.12 -21.24
C ARG A 385 -13.67 0.73 -20.96
N GLY A 386 -14.54 -0.26 -20.94
CA GLY A 386 -14.15 -1.67 -20.96
C GLY A 386 -13.77 -2.14 -22.37
N PRO A 387 -13.35 -3.41 -22.51
CA PRO A 387 -12.86 -3.98 -23.78
C PRO A 387 -13.87 -3.96 -24.93
N HIS A 388 -15.16 -3.96 -24.62
CA HIS A 388 -16.24 -3.92 -25.63
C HIS A 388 -16.88 -2.53 -25.74
N GLY A 389 -16.21 -1.49 -25.21
CA GLY A 389 -16.70 -0.11 -25.23
C GLY A 389 -17.74 0.24 -24.17
N GLU A 390 -18.02 -0.68 -23.25
CA GLU A 390 -18.93 -0.48 -22.12
C GLU A 390 -18.37 0.55 -21.13
N SER A 391 -19.26 1.31 -20.51
CA SER A 391 -18.88 2.22 -19.42
C SER A 391 -18.48 1.44 -18.19
N TYR A 392 -17.45 1.90 -17.52
CA TYR A 392 -16.83 1.14 -16.46
C TYR A 392 -16.59 1.97 -15.19
N SER A 393 -16.80 1.36 -14.02
CA SER A 393 -16.47 1.96 -12.74
C SER A 393 -15.99 0.93 -11.73
N ARG A 394 -14.78 1.15 -11.19
CA ARG A 394 -14.24 0.42 -10.04
C ARG A 394 -14.52 1.18 -8.74
N VAL A 395 -14.33 2.48 -8.75
CA VAL A 395 -14.43 3.35 -7.58
C VAL A 395 -15.88 3.49 -7.11
N CYS A 396 -16.81 3.67 -8.04
CA CYS A 396 -18.21 3.94 -7.71
C CYS A 396 -19.08 2.70 -7.47
N ASN A 397 -18.69 1.53 -7.96
CA ASN A 397 -19.49 0.30 -7.93
C ASN A 397 -18.88 -0.83 -7.09
N GLY A 398 -18.10 -0.50 -6.08
CA GLY A 398 -17.54 -1.50 -5.14
C GLY A 398 -18.61 -2.18 -4.26
N PRO A 399 -18.26 -3.21 -3.51
CA PRO A 399 -19.20 -4.02 -2.70
C PRO A 399 -19.98 -3.22 -1.64
N ARG A 400 -19.50 -2.02 -1.27
CA ARG A 400 -20.17 -1.07 -0.35
C ARG A 400 -20.50 0.24 -1.07
N SER A 401 -20.81 0.17 -2.36
CA SER A 401 -21.05 1.35 -3.15
C SER A 401 -22.22 2.18 -2.56
N GLN A 402 -21.87 3.38 -2.11
CA GLN A 402 -22.83 4.38 -1.65
C GLN A 402 -23.24 5.32 -2.80
N ARG A 403 -22.91 4.97 -4.04
CA ARG A 403 -23.11 5.81 -5.22
C ARG A 403 -23.15 5.02 -6.52
N ILE A 404 -23.77 5.59 -7.52
CA ILE A 404 -23.77 5.15 -8.91
C ILE A 404 -22.90 6.11 -9.71
N GLY A 405 -21.99 5.61 -10.54
CA GLY A 405 -21.11 6.45 -11.33
C GLY A 405 -20.08 5.68 -12.15
N TYR A 406 -19.03 6.37 -12.54
CA TYR A 406 -18.03 5.88 -13.49
C TYR A 406 -16.62 6.27 -13.05
N ASP A 407 -15.61 5.56 -13.51
CA ASP A 407 -14.22 5.98 -13.38
C ASP A 407 -13.90 6.98 -14.50
N LEU A 408 -13.27 8.11 -14.16
CA LEU A 408 -12.75 9.08 -15.13
C LEU A 408 -11.40 8.58 -15.66
N CYS A 409 -11.18 8.74 -16.97
CA CYS A 409 -9.89 8.39 -17.54
C CYS A 409 -8.82 9.41 -17.13
N PRO A 410 -7.67 8.98 -16.56
CA PRO A 410 -6.63 9.91 -16.12
C PRO A 410 -5.94 10.65 -17.30
N ALA A 411 -6.05 10.14 -18.53
CA ALA A 411 -5.55 10.80 -19.74
C ALA A 411 -6.49 11.88 -20.28
N ALA A 412 -7.75 11.92 -19.82
CA ALA A 412 -8.75 12.85 -20.31
C ALA A 412 -8.52 14.27 -19.75
N ALA A 413 -8.63 15.28 -20.63
CA ALA A 413 -8.43 16.68 -20.25
C ALA A 413 -9.47 17.18 -19.23
N PHE A 414 -10.68 16.65 -19.28
CA PHE A 414 -11.73 16.93 -18.30
C PHE A 414 -11.29 16.50 -16.87
N THR A 415 -10.69 15.33 -16.75
CA THR A 415 -10.22 14.80 -15.46
C THR A 415 -9.15 15.71 -14.85
N GLU A 416 -8.14 16.09 -15.63
CA GLU A 416 -7.08 17.00 -15.18
C GLU A 416 -7.65 18.35 -14.74
N LYS A 417 -8.49 18.97 -15.58
CA LYS A 417 -9.12 20.26 -15.29
C LYS A 417 -9.93 20.23 -14.00
N THR A 418 -10.71 19.18 -13.78
CA THR A 418 -11.60 19.06 -12.63
C THR A 418 -10.81 18.84 -11.35
N VAL A 419 -9.89 17.87 -11.34
CA VAL A 419 -9.04 17.55 -10.17
C VAL A 419 -8.21 18.78 -9.76
N VAL A 420 -7.55 19.42 -10.72
CA VAL A 420 -6.75 20.63 -10.47
C VAL A 420 -7.60 21.76 -9.91
N GLY A 421 -8.84 21.93 -10.41
CA GLY A 421 -9.79 22.93 -9.94
C GLY A 421 -10.19 22.73 -8.48
N GLU A 422 -10.58 21.51 -8.11
CA GLU A 422 -10.99 21.16 -6.75
C GLU A 422 -9.82 21.33 -5.74
N ILE A 423 -8.65 20.83 -6.08
CA ILE A 423 -7.44 20.96 -5.23
C ILE A 423 -7.04 22.43 -5.07
N SER A 424 -7.09 23.22 -6.17
CA SER A 424 -6.81 24.67 -6.13
C SER A 424 -7.75 25.42 -5.20
N SER A 425 -9.02 25.01 -5.13
CA SER A 425 -10.01 25.63 -4.25
C SER A 425 -9.68 25.40 -2.77
N ALA A 426 -9.32 24.18 -2.39
CA ALA A 426 -8.86 23.88 -1.03
C ALA A 426 -7.56 24.62 -0.68
N ALA A 427 -6.60 24.66 -1.60
CA ALA A 427 -5.31 25.33 -1.39
C ALA A 427 -5.45 26.85 -1.16
N LYS A 428 -6.44 27.50 -1.79
CA LYS A 428 -6.72 28.95 -1.58
C LYS A 428 -7.15 29.27 -0.16
N LEU A 429 -7.75 28.34 0.56
CA LEU A 429 -8.10 28.50 1.98
C LEU A 429 -6.97 28.08 2.93
N GLU A 430 -5.79 27.78 2.41
CA GLU A 430 -4.62 27.39 3.20
C GLU A 430 -4.85 26.12 4.04
N VAL A 431 -5.59 25.14 3.50
CA VAL A 431 -5.70 23.80 4.07
C VAL A 431 -4.31 23.16 4.12
N ASP A 432 -3.91 22.60 5.25
CA ASP A 432 -2.55 22.07 5.44
C ASP A 432 -2.35 20.71 4.76
N TYR A 433 -3.39 19.86 4.77
CA TYR A 433 -3.37 18.51 4.19
C TYR A 433 -4.68 18.21 3.44
N LEU A 434 -4.56 17.63 2.25
CA LEU A 434 -5.70 17.17 1.46
C LEU A 434 -5.46 15.75 0.94
N GLN A 435 -6.20 14.78 1.47
CA GLN A 435 -6.24 13.42 0.93
C GLN A 435 -7.24 13.36 -0.23
N TYR A 436 -6.94 14.05 -1.33
CA TYR A 436 -7.86 14.13 -2.46
C TYR A 436 -8.10 12.77 -3.12
N PHE A 437 -7.07 11.92 -3.17
CA PHE A 437 -7.11 10.61 -3.83
C PHE A 437 -7.57 9.49 -2.90
N ASP A 438 -8.50 9.77 -2.00
CA ASP A 438 -9.23 8.73 -1.29
C ASP A 438 -9.97 7.84 -2.29
N GLN A 439 -10.09 6.52 -2.03
CA GLN A 439 -10.64 5.51 -2.92
C GLN A 439 -9.82 5.20 -4.20
N ASN A 440 -8.84 6.02 -4.53
CA ASN A 440 -7.78 5.66 -5.48
C ASN A 440 -6.60 5.07 -4.71
N GLN A 441 -6.77 3.85 -4.20
CA GLN A 441 -5.78 3.18 -3.36
C GLN A 441 -4.40 3.17 -4.02
N GLY A 442 -3.40 3.75 -3.34
CA GLY A 442 -2.06 3.93 -3.87
C GLY A 442 -1.98 4.81 -5.12
N CYS A 443 -2.99 5.66 -5.37
CA CYS A 443 -3.19 6.44 -6.58
C CYS A 443 -3.35 5.59 -7.85
N ALA A 444 -3.91 4.38 -7.75
CA ALA A 444 -4.11 3.50 -8.90
C ALA A 444 -4.90 4.19 -10.02
N ALA A 445 -4.35 4.14 -11.25
CA ALA A 445 -5.08 4.54 -12.44
C ALA A 445 -6.15 3.49 -12.79
N PRO A 446 -7.39 3.89 -13.14
CA PRO A 446 -8.37 2.97 -13.70
C PRO A 446 -7.90 2.42 -15.04
N LEU A 447 -8.27 1.17 -15.36
CA LEU A 447 -8.05 0.62 -16.69
C LEU A 447 -8.98 1.29 -17.71
N CYS A 448 -8.49 1.59 -18.90
CA CYS A 448 -9.30 2.19 -19.97
C CYS A 448 -8.94 1.60 -21.33
N TYR A 449 -9.95 1.17 -22.07
CA TYR A 449 -9.83 0.59 -23.42
C TYR A 449 -10.36 1.54 -24.50
N ALA A 450 -10.64 2.79 -24.17
CA ALA A 450 -11.13 3.77 -25.13
C ALA A 450 -10.15 3.96 -26.29
N THR A 451 -10.70 4.12 -27.49
CA THR A 451 -9.92 4.35 -28.71
C THR A 451 -9.82 5.82 -29.09
N ASP A 452 -10.56 6.68 -28.40
CA ASP A 452 -10.73 8.11 -28.67
C ASP A 452 -10.23 9.04 -27.56
N HIS A 453 -9.59 8.50 -26.49
CA HIS A 453 -9.01 9.28 -25.41
C HIS A 453 -7.55 9.73 -25.62
N GLY A 454 -6.99 9.50 -26.81
CA GLY A 454 -5.63 9.90 -27.15
C GLY A 454 -4.52 9.02 -26.55
N HIS A 455 -4.87 7.84 -26.05
CA HIS A 455 -3.95 6.81 -25.58
C HIS A 455 -4.14 5.47 -26.32
N PRO A 456 -3.20 4.51 -26.23
CA PRO A 456 -3.39 3.16 -26.74
C PRO A 456 -4.66 2.50 -26.16
N SER A 457 -5.36 1.72 -26.99
CA SER A 457 -6.63 1.09 -26.58
C SER A 457 -6.49 -0.08 -25.60
N LEU A 458 -5.28 -0.52 -25.31
CA LEU A 458 -5.01 -1.57 -24.32
C LEU A 458 -4.24 -1.02 -23.12
N PRO A 459 -4.48 -1.53 -21.92
CA PRO A 459 -3.74 -1.16 -20.70
C PRO A 459 -2.24 -1.38 -20.85
N GLY A 460 -1.45 -0.44 -20.36
CA GLY A 460 0.01 -0.48 -20.44
C GLY A 460 0.68 0.73 -19.81
N ALA A 461 1.96 0.96 -20.07
CA ALA A 461 2.78 2.01 -19.45
C ALA A 461 2.16 3.42 -19.55
N TRP A 462 1.41 3.71 -20.57
CA TRP A 462 0.72 5.00 -20.74
C TRP A 462 -0.20 5.37 -19.57
N GLN A 463 -0.75 4.38 -18.85
CA GLN A 463 -1.62 4.62 -17.71
C GLN A 463 -0.86 5.25 -16.54
N THR A 464 0.31 4.72 -16.23
CA THR A 464 1.18 5.28 -15.20
C THR A 464 1.63 6.69 -15.58
N GLU A 465 1.99 6.92 -16.85
CA GLU A 465 2.36 8.23 -17.38
C GLU A 465 1.22 9.24 -17.28
N ALA A 466 0.01 8.84 -17.68
CA ALA A 466 -1.19 9.69 -17.60
C ALA A 466 -1.51 10.05 -16.14
N MET A 467 -1.46 9.08 -15.23
CA MET A 467 -1.69 9.32 -13.81
C MET A 467 -0.61 10.22 -13.21
N ARG A 468 0.67 10.01 -13.55
CA ARG A 468 1.76 10.89 -13.11
C ARG A 468 1.57 12.32 -13.60
N LYS A 469 1.15 12.52 -14.86
CA LYS A 469 0.84 13.85 -15.40
C LYS A 469 -0.27 14.53 -14.63
N LEU A 470 -1.38 13.82 -14.37
CA LEU A 470 -2.50 14.30 -13.57
C LEU A 470 -2.04 14.70 -12.15
N LEU A 471 -1.28 13.83 -11.50
CA LEU A 471 -0.75 14.06 -10.16
C LEU A 471 0.23 15.24 -10.11
N HIS A 472 1.04 15.43 -11.15
CA HIS A 472 1.93 16.60 -11.25
C HIS A 472 1.13 17.91 -11.32
N GLY A 473 0.06 17.96 -12.14
CA GLY A 473 -0.86 19.09 -12.17
C GLY A 473 -1.52 19.35 -10.81
N ALA A 474 -1.97 18.29 -10.14
CA ALA A 474 -2.50 18.35 -8.78
C ALA A 474 -1.50 18.93 -7.78
N ARG A 475 -0.22 18.47 -7.83
CA ARG A 475 0.84 18.97 -6.95
C ARG A 475 1.12 20.47 -7.16
N GLN A 476 1.12 20.92 -8.41
CA GLN A 476 1.30 22.34 -8.73
C GLN A 476 0.14 23.18 -8.19
N ALA A 477 -1.10 22.72 -8.34
CA ALA A 477 -2.30 23.40 -7.86
C ALA A 477 -2.38 23.46 -6.33
N ALA A 478 -1.87 22.46 -5.64
CA ALA A 478 -1.89 22.37 -4.18
C ALA A 478 -1.00 23.40 -3.48
N GLY A 479 0.00 23.96 -4.16
CA GLY A 479 0.89 24.96 -3.57
C GLY A 479 1.60 24.45 -2.30
N LYS A 480 1.22 24.97 -1.12
CA LYS A 480 1.76 24.55 0.19
C LYS A 480 1.00 23.39 0.82
N THR A 481 -0.22 23.11 0.37
CA THR A 481 -1.03 21.99 0.86
C THR A 481 -0.35 20.66 0.55
N VAL A 482 -0.17 19.82 1.56
CA VAL A 482 0.36 18.46 1.39
C VAL A 482 -0.74 17.56 0.83
N LEU A 483 -0.42 16.77 -0.18
CA LEU A 483 -1.36 15.83 -0.79
C LEU A 483 -1.13 14.40 -0.32
N GLY A 484 -2.20 13.62 -0.30
CA GLY A 484 -2.17 12.19 0.02
C GLY A 484 -3.23 11.39 -0.71
N CYS A 485 -3.15 10.07 -0.56
CA CYS A 485 -4.11 9.10 -1.06
C CYS A 485 -4.49 8.08 0.01
N GLU A 486 -5.52 7.30 -0.28
CA GLU A 486 -5.86 6.10 0.48
C GLU A 486 -4.83 5.01 0.19
N ASN A 487 -4.40 4.31 1.25
CA ASN A 487 -3.33 3.32 1.22
C ASN A 487 -1.95 3.94 0.93
N ALA A 488 -0.89 3.14 1.00
CA ALA A 488 0.46 3.57 0.63
C ALA A 488 0.50 4.04 -0.83
N ALA A 489 0.99 5.24 -1.10
CA ALA A 489 1.16 5.72 -2.46
C ALA A 489 2.15 4.82 -3.22
N ALA A 490 1.78 4.40 -4.42
CA ALA A 490 2.68 3.58 -5.23
C ALA A 490 3.91 4.38 -5.67
N GLU A 491 5.01 3.68 -5.84
CA GLU A 491 6.35 4.20 -6.12
C GLU A 491 6.40 5.37 -7.14
N PRO A 492 5.74 5.32 -8.33
CA PRO A 492 5.80 6.43 -9.29
C PRO A 492 5.04 7.70 -8.85
N TYR A 493 4.35 7.68 -7.72
CA TYR A 493 3.46 8.75 -7.26
C TYR A 493 3.93 9.44 -5.97
N LEU A 494 5.09 9.05 -5.44
CA LEU A 494 5.65 9.55 -4.17
C LEU A 494 5.95 11.05 -4.18
N GLU A 495 6.22 11.65 -5.34
CA GLU A 495 6.45 13.10 -5.44
C GLU A 495 5.21 13.90 -5.05
N THR A 496 4.03 13.43 -5.44
CA THR A 496 2.76 14.11 -5.21
C THR A 496 2.14 13.71 -3.88
N CYS A 497 1.99 12.42 -3.62
CA CYS A 497 1.34 11.90 -2.42
C CYS A 497 2.36 11.71 -1.31
N GLN A 498 2.63 12.81 -0.58
CA GLN A 498 3.73 12.91 0.39
C GLN A 498 3.37 12.37 1.78
N LEU A 499 2.07 12.37 2.13
CA LEU A 499 1.54 11.88 3.40
C LEU A 499 0.27 11.08 3.13
N ASN A 500 0.26 9.78 3.46
CA ASN A 500 -0.79 8.87 3.04
C ASN A 500 -1.52 8.23 4.22
N ASP A 501 -2.82 7.97 4.01
CA ASP A 501 -3.71 7.27 4.93
C ASP A 501 -3.49 5.75 4.81
N LEU A 502 -2.62 5.21 5.64
CA LEU A 502 -2.16 3.83 5.55
C LEU A 502 -3.25 2.81 5.95
N ARG A 503 -3.23 1.65 5.31
CA ARG A 503 -4.21 0.57 5.49
C ARG A 503 -3.57 -0.76 5.94
N TYR A 504 -2.46 -0.70 6.66
CA TYR A 504 -1.72 -1.90 7.09
C TYR A 504 -2.57 -2.91 7.87
N HIS A 505 -3.64 -2.48 8.54
CA HIS A 505 -4.60 -3.36 9.19
C HIS A 505 -5.36 -4.28 8.20
N LEU A 506 -5.38 -3.97 6.91
CA LEU A 506 -5.98 -4.83 5.88
C LEU A 506 -5.22 -6.16 5.73
N ALA A 507 -3.93 -6.22 6.09
CA ALA A 507 -3.16 -7.45 6.09
C ALA A 507 -3.85 -8.59 6.86
N TRP A 508 -4.54 -8.26 7.95
CA TRP A 508 -5.30 -9.26 8.73
C TRP A 508 -6.50 -9.82 7.99
N GLY A 509 -7.14 -9.02 7.14
CA GLY A 509 -8.24 -9.47 6.29
C GLY A 509 -7.80 -10.42 5.19
N TYR A 510 -6.53 -10.32 4.80
CA TYR A 510 -5.92 -11.17 3.79
C TYR A 510 -5.19 -12.40 4.36
N GLY A 511 -5.36 -12.66 5.62
CA GLY A 511 -4.76 -13.83 6.25
C GLY A 511 -3.31 -13.68 6.68
N GLY A 512 -2.73 -12.48 6.51
CA GLY A 512 -1.38 -12.15 6.93
C GLY A 512 -1.32 -11.26 8.17
N LYS A 513 -0.12 -10.78 8.45
CA LYS A 513 0.15 -9.72 9.42
C LYS A 513 0.88 -8.57 8.72
N PRO A 514 0.68 -7.32 9.16
CA PRO A 514 1.41 -6.20 8.59
C PRO A 514 2.89 -6.27 8.97
N VAL A 515 3.74 -6.00 7.99
CA VAL A 515 5.17 -5.74 8.18
C VAL A 515 5.52 -4.41 7.50
N PRO A 516 6.45 -3.60 8.06
CA PRO A 516 6.71 -2.26 7.55
C PRO A 516 7.64 -2.26 6.31
N ALA A 517 7.35 -3.13 5.32
CA ALA A 517 8.18 -3.25 4.12
C ALA A 517 8.19 -1.96 3.30
N TYR A 518 7.05 -1.27 3.22
CA TYR A 518 6.94 0.03 2.56
C TYR A 518 7.79 1.11 3.25
N ALA A 519 7.70 1.21 4.57
CA ALA A 519 8.55 2.13 5.33
C ALA A 519 10.03 1.76 5.23
N TYR A 520 10.35 0.46 5.21
CA TYR A 520 11.73 -0.01 5.01
C TYR A 520 12.32 0.51 3.70
N VAL A 521 11.54 0.50 2.63
CA VAL A 521 11.98 0.95 1.30
C VAL A 521 11.92 2.47 1.15
N PHE A 522 10.82 3.12 1.58
CA PHE A 522 10.49 4.48 1.16
C PHE A 522 10.44 5.54 2.27
N HIS A 523 10.73 5.23 3.53
CA HIS A 523 10.57 6.18 4.64
C HIS A 523 11.26 7.54 4.41
N GLU A 524 12.41 7.56 3.75
CA GLU A 524 13.13 8.79 3.45
C GLU A 524 12.39 9.67 2.40
N TYR A 525 11.43 9.11 1.65
CA TYR A 525 10.77 9.72 0.49
C TYR A 525 9.28 10.01 0.69
N VAL A 526 8.62 9.31 1.59
CA VAL A 526 7.17 9.41 1.84
C VAL A 526 6.88 9.11 3.30
N SER A 527 5.80 9.68 3.84
CA SER A 527 5.30 9.36 5.17
C SER A 527 3.84 8.94 5.13
N GLY A 528 3.35 8.46 6.26
CA GLY A 528 1.96 8.05 6.45
C GLY A 528 1.46 8.31 7.85
N PHE A 529 0.20 7.97 8.07
CA PHE A 529 -0.45 7.91 9.38
C PHE A 529 -1.37 6.70 9.43
N SER A 530 -1.79 6.27 10.63
CA SER A 530 -2.55 5.00 10.78
C SER A 530 -3.97 5.02 10.25
N GLY A 531 -4.39 6.13 9.65
CA GLY A 531 -5.65 6.25 8.97
C GLY A 531 -6.88 6.20 9.86
N ASN A 532 -8.04 6.07 9.21
CA ASN A 532 -9.35 6.01 9.86
C ASN A 532 -9.78 4.59 10.28
N GLY A 533 -8.96 3.59 10.01
CA GLY A 533 -9.19 2.19 10.39
C GLY A 533 -10.38 1.54 9.69
N VAL A 534 -10.79 2.02 8.52
CA VAL A 534 -11.90 1.42 7.75
C VAL A 534 -11.70 -0.09 7.61
N CYS A 535 -12.75 -0.87 7.75
CA CYS A 535 -12.73 -2.34 7.74
C CYS A 535 -12.01 -3.02 8.90
N LEU A 536 -11.38 -2.31 9.86
CA LEU A 536 -10.71 -2.95 11.00
C LEU A 536 -11.65 -3.93 11.74
N SER A 537 -12.85 -3.46 12.08
CA SER A 537 -13.88 -4.25 12.74
C SER A 537 -14.51 -5.35 11.88
N ASP A 538 -14.29 -5.33 10.57
CA ASP A 538 -14.73 -6.42 9.69
C ASP A 538 -13.82 -7.64 9.82
N TRP A 539 -12.55 -7.40 10.07
CA TRP A 539 -11.50 -8.43 10.09
C TRP A 539 -11.12 -8.89 11.49
N VAL A 540 -11.20 -8.01 12.48
CA VAL A 540 -10.79 -8.30 13.86
C VAL A 540 -11.96 -8.19 14.83
N ASP A 541 -12.03 -9.13 15.76
CA ASP A 541 -12.93 -9.08 16.90
C ASP A 541 -12.36 -8.16 17.98
N THR A 542 -12.80 -6.91 17.96
CA THR A 542 -12.32 -5.87 18.89
C THR A 542 -12.67 -6.17 20.35
N GLY A 543 -13.78 -6.90 20.61
CA GLY A 543 -14.16 -7.29 21.96
C GLY A 543 -13.23 -8.34 22.57
N ARG A 544 -12.63 -9.21 21.74
CA ARG A 544 -11.65 -10.21 22.17
C ARG A 544 -10.21 -9.74 22.07
N THR A 545 -9.97 -8.59 21.43
CA THR A 545 -8.63 -8.01 21.22
C THR A 545 -8.56 -6.59 21.78
N PRO A 546 -8.67 -6.41 23.10
CA PRO A 546 -8.79 -5.08 23.72
C PRO A 546 -7.55 -4.19 23.50
N LEU A 547 -6.35 -4.77 23.35
CA LEU A 547 -5.10 -4.04 23.13
C LEU A 547 -4.83 -3.69 21.65
N LEU A 548 -5.79 -3.92 20.77
CA LEU A 548 -5.61 -3.75 19.33
C LEU A 548 -5.15 -2.35 18.93
N LEU A 549 -5.79 -1.30 19.45
CA LEU A 549 -5.41 0.08 19.11
C LEU A 549 -4.06 0.47 19.68
N GLN A 550 -3.70 0.01 20.88
CA GLN A 550 -2.37 0.22 21.44
C GLN A 550 -1.30 -0.42 20.54
N TRP A 551 -1.55 -1.66 20.09
CA TRP A 551 -0.63 -2.35 19.20
C TRP A 551 -0.51 -1.62 17.84
N LEU A 552 -1.62 -1.17 17.25
CA LEU A 552 -1.64 -0.41 16.00
C LEU A 552 -0.87 0.92 16.11
N LEU A 553 -1.05 1.65 17.21
CA LEU A 553 -0.32 2.90 17.48
C LEU A 553 1.19 2.64 17.62
N ALA A 554 1.57 1.60 18.34
CA ALA A 554 2.96 1.20 18.50
C ALA A 554 3.59 0.76 17.16
N TRP A 555 2.85 -0.02 16.34
CA TRP A 555 3.29 -0.42 15.01
C TRP A 555 3.51 0.79 14.11
N ASN A 556 2.55 1.71 14.09
CA ASN A 556 2.62 2.93 13.30
C ASN A 556 3.81 3.82 13.69
N PHE A 557 4.07 3.93 15.01
CA PHE A 557 5.22 4.65 15.54
C PHE A 557 6.55 3.98 15.13
N THR A 558 6.67 2.65 15.25
CA THR A 558 7.88 1.92 14.87
C THR A 558 8.15 1.94 13.37
N ALA A 559 7.11 2.12 12.55
CA ALA A 559 7.23 2.36 11.11
C ALA A 559 7.61 3.80 10.74
N GLY A 560 7.78 4.70 11.72
CA GLY A 560 8.15 6.10 11.48
C GLY A 560 7.01 7.01 11.03
N ASN A 561 5.75 6.56 11.11
CA ASN A 561 4.58 7.32 10.66
C ASN A 561 4.06 8.31 11.71
N LEU A 562 3.22 9.27 11.28
CA LEU A 562 2.45 10.12 12.19
C LEU A 562 1.37 9.31 12.91
N LEU A 563 1.07 9.69 14.15
CA LEU A 563 0.00 9.04 14.91
C LEU A 563 -1.37 9.61 14.51
N SER A 564 -2.40 8.77 14.46
CA SER A 564 -3.77 9.20 14.25
C SER A 564 -4.75 8.40 15.11
N VAL A 565 -5.87 9.02 15.45
CA VAL A 565 -7.01 8.39 16.13
C VAL A 565 -8.31 8.87 15.52
N VAL A 566 -9.32 8.03 15.57
CA VAL A 566 -10.69 8.38 15.18
C VAL A 566 -11.45 8.80 16.43
N LEU A 567 -12.21 9.91 16.34
CA LEU A 567 -13.07 10.37 17.41
C LEU A 567 -14.52 10.02 17.12
N LYS A 568 -15.25 9.68 18.20
CA LYS A 568 -16.70 9.61 18.25
C LYS A 568 -17.27 10.78 19.08
N ASP A 569 -18.56 10.73 19.40
CA ASP A 569 -19.22 11.70 20.26
C ASP A 569 -18.47 11.99 21.56
N SER A 570 -18.63 13.19 22.05
CA SER A 570 -17.95 13.66 23.29
C SER A 570 -16.41 13.59 23.24
N GLY A 571 -15.83 13.59 22.05
CA GLY A 571 -14.39 13.57 21.84
C GLY A 571 -13.69 12.28 22.20
N LYS A 572 -14.40 11.17 22.41
CA LYS A 572 -13.79 9.89 22.76
C LYS A 572 -13.12 9.21 21.57
N ILE A 573 -11.99 8.55 21.82
CA ILE A 573 -11.31 7.70 20.83
C ILE A 573 -12.18 6.49 20.52
N HIS A 574 -12.30 6.16 19.23
CA HIS A 574 -13.07 5.04 18.72
C HIS A 574 -12.19 4.03 17.98
N TRP A 575 -12.70 2.81 17.76
CA TRP A 575 -11.98 1.75 17.04
C TRP A 575 -11.67 2.12 15.59
N ASN A 576 -12.68 2.62 14.90
CA ASN A 576 -12.59 3.11 13.53
C ASN A 576 -13.80 3.97 13.21
N TRP A 577 -13.73 4.71 12.12
CA TRP A 577 -14.82 5.59 11.70
C TRP A 577 -16.04 4.84 11.13
N ALA A 578 -15.87 3.59 10.65
CA ALA A 578 -16.95 2.82 10.03
C ALA A 578 -17.98 2.31 11.05
N LEU A 579 -17.61 2.19 12.33
CA LEU A 579 -18.54 1.78 13.38
C LEU A 579 -19.42 2.97 13.81
N PRO A 580 -20.73 2.73 14.08
CA PRO A 580 -21.60 3.76 14.62
C PRO A 580 -21.12 4.18 16.03
N TRP A 581 -21.36 5.44 16.41
CA TRP A 581 -20.96 5.96 17.72
C TRP A 581 -21.58 5.25 18.91
N THR A 582 -22.65 4.49 18.69
CA THR A 582 -23.28 3.62 19.72
C THR A 582 -22.49 2.34 19.99
N ALA A 583 -21.48 2.00 19.18
CA ALA A 583 -20.65 0.84 19.43
C ALA A 583 -19.79 1.03 20.68
N ALA A 584 -19.47 -0.09 21.35
CA ALA A 584 -18.60 -0.06 22.52
C ALA A 584 -17.23 0.56 22.17
N GLU A 585 -16.78 1.48 23.01
CA GLU A 585 -15.50 2.18 22.84
C GLU A 585 -14.32 1.37 23.42
N PRO A 586 -13.09 1.59 22.96
CA PRO A 586 -11.90 1.07 23.60
C PRO A 586 -11.64 1.80 24.93
N GLU A 587 -10.81 1.21 25.79
CA GLU A 587 -10.36 1.87 27.00
C GLU A 587 -9.57 3.14 26.67
N GLN A 588 -10.00 4.27 27.21
CA GLN A 588 -9.49 5.58 26.80
C GLN A 588 -8.13 5.91 27.45
N GLN A 589 -7.98 5.62 28.76
CA GLN A 589 -6.81 6.08 29.52
C GLN A 589 -5.48 5.49 29.00
N PRO A 590 -5.37 4.17 28.74
CA PRO A 590 -4.15 3.61 28.19
C PRO A 590 -3.80 4.19 26.80
N LEU A 591 -4.80 4.47 25.95
CA LEU A 591 -4.58 5.08 24.64
C LEU A 591 -4.05 6.50 24.77
N ILE A 592 -4.63 7.31 25.66
CA ILE A 592 -4.21 8.69 25.91
C ILE A 592 -2.76 8.71 26.42
N GLU A 593 -2.41 7.83 27.34
CA GLU A 593 -1.06 7.73 27.88
C GLU A 593 -0.04 7.27 26.84
N LEU A 594 -0.36 6.20 26.10
CA LEU A 594 0.51 5.70 25.03
C LEU A 594 0.77 6.78 23.97
N ILE A 595 -0.26 7.45 23.48
CA ILE A 595 -0.12 8.52 22.45
C ILE A 595 0.75 9.65 23.00
N SER A 596 0.55 10.06 24.27
CA SER A 596 1.38 11.10 24.91
C SER A 596 2.85 10.72 24.89
N ASN A 597 3.18 9.48 25.27
CA ASN A 597 4.55 8.98 25.30
C ASN A 597 5.13 8.89 23.86
N LEU A 598 4.41 8.28 22.92
CA LEU A 598 4.86 8.10 21.54
C LEU A 598 5.07 9.45 20.83
N ALA A 599 4.16 10.42 21.02
CA ALA A 599 4.28 11.76 20.44
C ALA A 599 5.49 12.51 20.99
N ASP A 600 5.75 12.43 22.31
CA ASP A 600 6.94 13.03 22.91
C ASP A 600 8.23 12.41 22.36
N TRP A 601 8.29 11.09 22.28
CA TRP A 601 9.44 10.38 21.71
C TRP A 601 9.68 10.76 20.25
N ARG A 602 8.64 10.76 19.41
CA ARG A 602 8.77 11.07 17.99
C ARG A 602 9.22 12.50 17.73
N ARG A 603 8.81 13.45 18.56
CA ARG A 603 9.17 14.86 18.42
C ARG A 603 10.56 15.18 18.99
N ASN A 604 11.03 14.43 19.97
CA ASN A 604 12.24 14.72 20.72
C ASN A 604 13.34 13.67 20.51
N ARG A 605 13.36 12.61 21.33
CA ARG A 605 14.49 11.66 21.42
C ARG A 605 14.66 10.76 20.20
N ALA A 606 13.56 10.40 19.53
CA ALA A 606 13.56 9.57 18.34
C ALA A 606 13.39 10.39 17.04
N ALA A 607 13.33 11.72 17.12
CA ALA A 607 13.03 12.60 15.98
C ALA A 607 13.99 12.39 14.81
N GLU A 608 15.29 12.30 15.07
CA GLU A 608 16.31 12.14 14.02
C GLU A 608 16.16 10.83 13.25
N TYR A 609 15.59 9.80 13.86
CA TYR A 609 15.33 8.50 13.24
C TYR A 609 13.96 8.44 12.58
N LEU A 610 12.89 8.78 13.30
CA LEU A 610 11.52 8.61 12.86
C LEU A 610 10.99 9.69 11.89
N ILE A 611 11.72 10.79 11.70
CA ILE A 611 11.35 11.87 10.77
C ILE A 611 12.20 11.84 9.50
N ALA A 612 13.49 11.56 9.63
CA ALA A 612 14.44 11.68 8.53
C ALA A 612 15.44 10.51 8.45
N GLY A 613 15.29 9.51 9.30
CA GLY A 613 16.16 8.33 9.30
C GLY A 613 15.81 7.31 8.22
N ARG A 614 16.74 6.40 7.98
CA ARG A 614 16.62 5.24 7.12
C ARG A 614 16.29 4.03 7.99
N MET A 615 15.24 3.30 7.66
CA MET A 615 14.94 2.05 8.35
C MET A 615 15.95 0.98 7.98
N GLU A 616 16.43 0.24 8.97
CA GLU A 616 17.45 -0.78 8.85
C GLU A 616 16.91 -2.15 9.27
N LYS A 617 17.65 -3.20 8.97
CA LYS A 617 17.30 -4.55 9.42
C LYS A 617 17.26 -4.61 10.93
N THR A 618 16.08 -4.90 11.46
CA THR A 618 15.83 -5.01 12.90
C THR A 618 16.46 -6.29 13.44
N PRO A 619 17.29 -6.22 14.50
CA PRO A 619 17.84 -7.41 15.14
C PRO A 619 16.70 -8.27 15.72
N PRO A 620 16.89 -9.61 15.82
CA PRO A 620 15.92 -10.48 16.45
C PRO A 620 15.58 -10.06 17.88
N VAL A 621 14.27 -10.01 18.17
CA VAL A 621 13.73 -9.62 19.46
C VAL A 621 12.87 -10.75 20.04
N GLN A 622 13.12 -11.12 21.29
CA GLN A 622 12.32 -12.09 22.04
C GLN A 622 11.58 -11.38 23.16
N CYS A 623 10.25 -11.41 23.11
CA CYS A 623 9.36 -10.79 24.09
C CYS A 623 8.07 -11.60 24.26
N GLY A 624 7.16 -11.16 25.11
CA GLY A 624 5.80 -11.69 25.20
C GLY A 624 5.00 -11.49 23.91
N SER A 625 3.90 -12.22 23.75
CA SER A 625 2.98 -12.10 22.61
C SER A 625 1.57 -11.66 23.04
N LEU A 626 0.84 -11.11 22.07
CA LEU A 626 -0.57 -10.78 22.14
C LEU A 626 -1.31 -11.56 21.08
N THR A 627 -2.52 -12.05 21.41
CA THR A 627 -3.36 -12.76 20.45
C THR A 627 -4.33 -11.79 19.78
N VAL A 628 -4.25 -11.68 18.45
CA VAL A 628 -5.22 -10.96 17.64
C VAL A 628 -6.28 -11.95 17.14
N TYR A 629 -7.51 -11.78 17.60
CA TYR A 629 -8.63 -12.63 17.23
C TYR A 629 -9.27 -12.13 15.92
N ARG A 630 -8.93 -12.78 14.82
CA ARG A 630 -9.52 -12.49 13.50
C ARG A 630 -10.89 -13.15 13.36
N LYS A 631 -11.83 -12.52 12.65
CA LYS A 631 -13.23 -12.99 12.58
C LYS A 631 -13.40 -14.25 11.76
N ASN A 632 -12.78 -14.46 10.69
CA ASN A 632 -13.07 -15.57 9.76
C ASN A 632 -11.86 -16.49 9.52
N THR A 633 -10.89 -16.46 10.42
CA THR A 633 -9.62 -17.18 10.29
C THR A 633 -9.03 -17.49 11.65
N THR A 634 -7.93 -18.22 11.67
CA THR A 634 -7.19 -18.54 12.89
C THR A 634 -6.67 -17.27 13.58
N PRO A 635 -6.66 -17.20 14.91
CA PRO A 635 -6.00 -16.13 15.65
C PRO A 635 -4.52 -16.02 15.25
N LEU A 636 -3.99 -14.81 15.35
CA LEU A 636 -2.59 -14.52 15.11
C LEU A 636 -1.89 -14.07 16.38
N GLU A 637 -0.67 -14.58 16.61
CA GLU A 637 0.21 -14.06 17.64
C GLU A 637 1.05 -12.90 17.07
N VAL A 638 1.05 -11.79 17.79
CA VAL A 638 1.86 -10.61 17.50
C VAL A 638 2.73 -10.24 18.72
N PRO A 639 3.92 -9.63 18.54
CA PRO A 639 4.77 -9.28 19.66
C PRO A 639 4.14 -8.22 20.56
N ALA A 640 4.30 -8.36 21.89
CA ALA A 640 3.89 -7.37 22.86
C ALA A 640 4.83 -6.14 22.89
N VAL A 641 6.10 -6.34 22.50
CA VAL A 641 7.08 -5.27 22.26
C VAL A 641 7.38 -5.21 20.78
N LEU A 642 7.08 -4.07 20.16
CA LEU A 642 7.43 -3.83 18.78
C LEU A 642 8.83 -3.22 18.69
N ALA A 643 9.57 -3.58 17.66
CA ALA A 643 10.93 -3.11 17.43
C ALA A 643 11.14 -2.63 16.01
N SER A 644 11.99 -1.61 15.86
CA SER A 644 12.50 -1.17 14.56
C SER A 644 13.92 -0.63 14.70
N ALA A 645 14.73 -0.85 13.66
CA ALA A 645 16.09 -0.35 13.60
C ALA A 645 16.21 0.78 12.57
N TRP A 646 17.07 1.74 12.86
CA TRP A 646 17.22 2.97 12.09
C TRP A 646 18.68 3.41 11.99
N SER A 647 18.99 4.15 10.93
CA SER A 647 20.25 4.88 10.81
C SER A 647 20.00 6.35 10.44
N ASN A 648 20.89 7.23 10.89
CA ASN A 648 20.97 8.62 10.44
C ASN A 648 22.42 9.10 10.53
N GLY A 649 23.06 9.31 9.38
CA GLY A 649 24.48 9.59 9.30
C GLY A 649 25.32 8.43 9.89
N ASN A 650 26.15 8.71 10.87
CA ASN A 650 26.95 7.70 11.55
C ASN A 650 26.31 7.11 12.83
N LYS A 651 25.04 7.40 13.07
CA LYS A 651 24.28 6.86 14.20
C LYS A 651 23.40 5.69 13.77
N ARG A 652 23.29 4.70 14.63
CA ARG A 652 22.32 3.62 14.53
C ARG A 652 21.50 3.52 15.80
N ALA A 653 20.23 3.18 15.66
CA ALA A 653 19.31 3.04 16.78
C ALA A 653 18.39 1.84 16.62
N VAL A 654 18.03 1.22 17.74
CA VAL A 654 16.93 0.26 17.84
C VAL A 654 15.91 0.84 18.81
N LEU A 655 14.68 1.03 18.32
CA LEU A 655 13.52 1.45 19.09
C LEU A 655 12.75 0.22 19.54
N LEU A 656 12.32 0.22 20.80
CA LEU A 656 11.51 -0.83 21.43
C LEU A 656 10.28 -0.17 22.05
N VAL A 657 9.10 -0.61 21.68
CA VAL A 657 7.83 -0.05 22.14
C VAL A 657 7.00 -1.12 22.84
N ASN A 658 6.74 -0.93 24.11
CA ASN A 658 5.79 -1.75 24.86
C ASN A 658 4.38 -1.15 24.71
N CYS A 659 3.48 -1.85 24.05
CA CYS A 659 2.09 -1.43 23.89
C CYS A 659 1.15 -1.93 25.02
N THR A 660 1.68 -2.61 26.05
CA THR A 660 0.90 -3.16 27.15
C THR A 660 0.97 -2.29 28.41
N GLU A 661 0.04 -2.49 29.31
CA GLU A 661 -0.04 -1.78 30.61
C GLU A 661 0.84 -2.42 31.69
N LYS A 662 1.70 -3.36 31.31
CA LYS A 662 2.63 -4.04 32.23
C LYS A 662 4.06 -3.88 31.73
N PRO A 663 5.06 -3.91 32.65
CA PRO A 663 6.44 -4.00 32.23
C PRO A 663 6.67 -5.30 31.44
N GLU A 664 7.29 -5.19 30.26
CA GLU A 664 7.55 -6.34 29.38
C GLU A 664 9.04 -6.64 29.29
N PRO A 665 9.47 -7.87 29.62
CA PRO A 665 10.85 -8.28 29.38
C PRO A 665 11.10 -8.47 27.88
N CYS A 666 12.24 -7.97 27.42
CA CYS A 666 12.63 -8.02 26.03
C CYS A 666 14.11 -8.33 25.89
N ARG A 667 14.47 -9.40 25.19
CA ARG A 667 15.85 -9.76 24.84
C ARG A 667 16.12 -9.44 23.39
N ILE A 668 17.26 -8.80 23.11
CA ILE A 668 17.66 -8.43 21.76
C ILE A 668 18.95 -9.19 21.43
N ASP A 669 19.01 -9.76 20.24
CA ASP A 669 20.20 -10.43 19.72
C ASP A 669 20.82 -9.58 18.59
N PHE A 670 21.93 -8.93 18.90
CA PHE A 670 22.69 -8.15 17.90
C PHE A 670 23.66 -9.01 17.07
N GLY A 671 23.83 -10.30 17.44
CA GLY A 671 24.86 -11.16 16.84
C GLY A 671 26.29 -10.81 17.28
N GLU A 672 26.45 -9.73 18.04
CA GLU A 672 27.71 -9.23 18.61
C GLU A 672 27.44 -8.49 19.92
N THR A 673 28.51 -8.14 20.65
CA THR A 673 28.38 -7.33 21.88
C THR A 673 27.88 -5.93 21.51
N PHE A 674 26.69 -5.57 21.99
CA PHE A 674 26.18 -4.19 21.91
C PHE A 674 27.01 -3.28 22.78
N ARG A 675 27.50 -2.15 22.24
CA ARG A 675 28.19 -1.08 22.95
C ARG A 675 27.58 0.25 22.55
N GLY A 676 26.83 0.86 23.46
CA GLY A 676 26.13 2.10 23.15
C GLY A 676 25.46 2.75 24.34
N MET A 677 24.42 3.51 24.03
CA MET A 677 23.58 4.20 25.03
C MET A 677 22.21 3.54 25.07
N LEU A 678 21.71 3.26 26.25
CA LEU A 678 20.31 2.98 26.53
C LEU A 678 19.64 4.29 26.95
N VAL A 679 18.70 4.75 26.14
CA VAL A 679 17.92 5.98 26.37
C VAL A 679 16.53 5.60 26.82
N SER A 680 16.07 6.19 27.91
CA SER A 680 14.74 6.00 28.47
C SER A 680 14.11 7.34 28.83
N HIS A 681 12.86 7.31 29.27
CA HIS A 681 12.22 8.51 29.83
C HIS A 681 12.97 9.10 31.02
N ASN A 682 13.65 8.26 31.81
CA ASN A 682 14.38 8.66 33.00
C ASN A 682 15.84 9.13 32.75
N GLY A 683 16.29 9.11 31.49
CA GLY A 683 17.63 9.54 31.09
C GLY A 683 18.38 8.50 30.28
N GLU A 684 19.70 8.68 30.21
CA GLU A 684 20.61 7.89 29.38
C GLU A 684 21.63 7.16 30.26
N GLN A 685 21.98 5.93 29.87
CA GLN A 685 23.05 5.17 30.52
C GLN A 685 23.85 4.36 29.52
N ARG A 686 25.14 4.17 29.76
CA ARG A 686 25.95 3.25 28.95
C ARG A 686 25.50 1.82 29.15
N LEU A 687 25.45 1.08 28.05
CA LEU A 687 25.15 -0.34 28.05
C LEU A 687 26.19 -1.08 27.22
N GLU A 688 26.74 -2.15 27.80
CA GLU A 688 27.58 -3.11 27.11
C GLU A 688 27.09 -4.51 27.47
N ALA A 689 26.60 -5.26 26.47
CA ALA A 689 26.02 -6.59 26.67
C ALA A 689 25.96 -7.40 25.36
N ASP A 690 26.18 -8.72 25.44
CA ASP A 690 26.13 -9.61 24.26
C ASP A 690 24.70 -9.87 23.77
N SER A 691 23.73 -9.91 24.65
CA SER A 691 22.30 -10.07 24.32
C SER A 691 21.50 -9.41 25.42
N PRO A 692 21.36 -8.08 25.40
CA PRO A 692 20.74 -7.35 26.51
C PRO A 692 19.31 -7.81 26.76
N LEU A 693 19.03 -8.15 28.02
CA LEU A 693 17.68 -8.36 28.54
C LEU A 693 17.23 -7.08 29.22
N LEU A 694 16.25 -6.43 28.61
CA LEU A 694 15.70 -5.16 29.08
C LEU A 694 14.28 -5.36 29.59
N THR A 695 13.84 -4.48 30.48
CA THR A 695 12.42 -4.38 30.85
C THR A 695 11.88 -3.06 30.33
N ILE A 696 10.96 -3.15 29.36
CA ILE A 696 10.35 -1.98 28.76
C ILE A 696 9.20 -1.52 29.66
N PRO A 697 9.19 -0.26 30.12
CA PRO A 697 8.09 0.25 30.95
C PRO A 697 6.73 0.16 30.23
N PRO A 698 5.61 0.10 30.97
CA PRO A 698 4.28 0.09 30.38
C PRO A 698 4.05 1.28 29.46
N LEU A 699 3.39 1.04 28.32
CA LEU A 699 2.97 2.08 27.36
C LEU A 699 4.11 3.06 26.98
N ASN A 700 5.34 2.57 26.87
CA ASN A 700 6.51 3.43 26.71
C ASN A 700 7.54 2.88 25.74
N VAL A 701 8.59 3.66 25.51
CA VAL A 701 9.65 3.43 24.55
C VAL A 701 11.00 3.32 25.23
N LEU A 702 11.87 2.44 24.76
CA LEU A 702 13.32 2.48 24.96
C LEU A 702 14.04 2.62 23.62
N LEU A 703 15.17 3.30 23.65
CA LEU A 703 16.05 3.47 22.50
C LEU A 703 17.46 2.96 22.84
N LEU A 704 17.99 2.10 21.99
CA LEU A 704 19.38 1.67 22.03
C LEU A 704 20.12 2.38 20.90
N GLU A 705 21.10 3.23 21.24
CA GLU A 705 21.84 4.04 20.24
C GLU A 705 23.31 3.67 20.22
N THR A 706 23.87 3.53 19.04
CA THR A 706 25.32 3.38 18.81
C THR A 706 25.83 4.38 17.77
N LYS A 707 27.14 4.61 17.76
CA LYS A 707 27.81 5.34 16.69
C LYS A 707 28.69 4.36 15.90
N ILE A 708 28.68 4.53 14.59
CA ILE A 708 29.62 3.83 13.71
C ILE A 708 30.89 4.68 13.66
N ASP A 709 32.02 4.09 14.03
CA ASP A 709 33.35 4.76 13.97
C ASP A 709 33.79 5.00 12.51
#